data_edb6658ea7f63fb1621c8f527a4a955f
#
_entry.id   edb6658ea7f63fb1621c8f527a4a955f
#
_cell.length_a   1.000
_cell.length_b   1.000
_cell.length_c   1.000
_cell.angle_alpha   90.00
_cell.angle_beta   90.00
_cell.angle_gamma   90.00
#
_symmetry.space_group_name_H-M   'P 1'
#
loop_
_entity.id
_entity.type
_entity.pdbx_description
1 polymer ?
#
loop_
_entity_poly.entity_id
_entity_poly.type
_entity_poly.pdbx_seq_one_letter_code
_entity_poly.pdbx_strand_id
1 'polypeptide(L)'
;MRQKSIKKQRILWSVRITLVLLAGFLLTVSLPSQEQAGERVSKFGEYRGYSEAKYDSWVRFSQYLTMRDGIKLAIDIIRPAIEGKVHEEPLPVIWQHTRYRRAVVVDGKVRNLGDSSLNQPLLKHGYIMASADVRGSGASYGSWNGIFTKEETQDAYEINEWLASQPWCDGNVGMLGGSYLGITQLMAASTKPPHLKALFPIVALYDMYYVARPNGVFFDDFLRTWSELTRQLDTEIVAAPVIGDEDETMLKAAIEEHKQSRPLIEIFSPLKYRDSKDDVTESYPYQEWGPAGFTDEINESGIPMYLWCGWFDSFTRDGFQMYRNFTAPKRITMGAWSHSPRDPEIAKEEFGLVAVESLRWFDYWLKGIDNGIMNEDPIFYHVMRGLKDNTWQTAKEWPITEAVPAKYYFHEGPTGSVGSVNDGVLSTEKPTNSSGKDEYTVDYTTTTGTATRMDNAVGGEFNYPDMTTNDEKGLTYTTTPLKEDVEITGHPVAHLWISSTAADGDFFVYLEEVDTEGVSHYVTEGAMRASHRALHEPPYDNLGNPYHRSYEVDVMGLTPGEPVELAFDLHPTSNIFNTGHRIRITITCADKDNALTPELSPPPTITLVRNREQASHVVLPVVGAEAEVVDQGLPLLLIAFIALIVVILVIVFSMAMRKRVSKK
;
A
#
# COMPACT_ATOMS: atom_id res chain seq x y z
N MET A 1 -20.75 18.60 28.35
CA MET A 1 -19.49 18.30 29.07
C MET A 1 -18.65 17.19 28.41
N ARG A 2 -19.23 16.25 27.68
CA ARG A 2 -18.51 15.21 26.94
C ARG A 2 -17.68 15.75 25.75
N GLN A 3 -18.21 16.68 24.97
CA GLN A 3 -17.48 17.26 23.82
C GLN A 3 -16.18 18.01 24.17
N LYS A 4 -16.10 18.63 25.36
CA LYS A 4 -14.88 19.33 25.81
C LYS A 4 -13.76 18.34 26.27
N SER A 5 -14.13 17.12 26.70
CA SER A 5 -13.19 16.07 27.07
C SER A 5 -12.52 15.45 25.85
N ILE A 6 -13.29 15.19 24.81
CA ILE A 6 -12.82 14.63 23.53
C ILE A 6 -11.85 15.59 22.81
N LYS A 7 -12.18 16.90 22.80
CA LYS A 7 -11.28 17.92 22.23
C LYS A 7 -9.93 18.02 22.96
N LYS A 8 -9.93 17.90 24.29
CA LYS A 8 -8.68 17.93 25.08
C LYS A 8 -7.82 16.68 24.90
N GLN A 9 -8.41 15.52 24.70
CA GLN A 9 -7.68 14.29 24.39
C GLN A 9 -7.11 14.35 22.95
N ARG A 10 -7.86 14.84 21.97
CA ARG A 10 -7.41 14.98 20.58
C ARG A 10 -6.29 16.01 20.42
N ILE A 11 -6.31 17.14 21.14
CA ILE A 11 -5.23 18.14 21.12
C ILE A 11 -3.94 17.59 21.76
N LEU A 12 -4.04 16.75 22.79
CA LEU A 12 -2.89 16.04 23.35
C LEU A 12 -2.37 14.96 22.36
N TRP A 13 -3.21 14.46 21.48
CA TRP A 13 -2.87 13.50 20.42
C TRP A 13 -2.10 14.15 19.28
N SER A 14 -2.52 15.31 18.77
CA SER A 14 -1.80 16.01 17.68
C SER A 14 -0.38 16.40 18.07
N VAL A 15 -0.16 16.84 19.31
CA VAL A 15 1.19 17.07 19.87
C VAL A 15 1.98 15.75 19.99
N ARG A 16 1.29 14.66 20.31
CA ARG A 16 1.93 13.32 20.38
C ARG A 16 2.28 12.74 19.01
N ILE A 17 1.49 12.99 17.96
CA ILE A 17 1.77 12.53 16.60
C ILE A 17 3.02 13.21 16.03
N THR A 18 3.19 14.51 16.24
CA THR A 18 4.43 15.20 15.86
C THR A 18 5.63 14.69 16.66
N LEU A 19 5.42 14.37 17.94
CA LEU A 19 6.46 13.76 18.79
C LEU A 19 6.72 12.29 18.44
N VAL A 20 5.79 11.56 17.85
CA VAL A 20 5.97 10.13 17.53
C VAL A 20 6.56 9.93 16.14
N LEU A 21 6.24 10.74 15.15
CA LEU A 21 7.06 10.80 13.93
C LEU A 21 8.50 11.26 14.23
N LEU A 22 8.70 11.99 15.34
CA LEU A 22 10.02 12.37 15.86
C LEU A 22 10.55 11.46 16.99
N ALA A 23 9.72 10.78 17.78
CA ALA A 23 10.16 9.91 18.89
C ALA A 23 10.46 8.47 18.44
N GLY A 24 9.91 7.98 17.35
CA GLY A 24 10.50 6.86 16.60
C GLY A 24 11.96 7.13 16.22
N PHE A 25 12.40 8.40 16.29
CA PHE A 25 13.73 8.88 15.99
C PHE A 25 14.69 8.97 17.21
N LEU A 26 14.24 8.71 18.42
CA LEU A 26 15.11 8.83 19.62
C LEU A 26 15.51 7.47 20.23
N LEU A 27 15.17 6.36 19.60
CA LEU A 27 15.76 5.07 19.93
C LEU A 27 17.22 5.10 19.45
N THR A 28 18.14 5.28 20.36
CA THR A 28 19.57 5.07 20.11
C THR A 28 19.77 3.61 19.69
N VAL A 29 19.84 3.38 18.39
CA VAL A 29 20.42 2.14 17.87
C VAL A 29 21.88 2.18 18.26
N SER A 30 22.25 1.44 19.32
CA SER A 30 23.65 1.12 19.57
C SER A 30 24.09 0.20 18.43
N LEU A 31 24.59 0.78 17.35
CA LEU A 31 25.35 0.01 16.37
C LEU A 31 26.53 -0.62 17.11
N PRO A 32 26.83 -1.90 16.87
CA PRO A 32 28.01 -2.51 17.46
C PRO A 32 29.25 -1.74 17.01
N SER A 33 29.88 -1.04 17.96
CA SER A 33 31.16 -0.40 17.75
C SER A 33 32.25 -1.46 17.79
N GLN A 34 32.71 -1.88 16.62
CA GLN A 34 34.11 -2.17 16.28
C GLN A 34 34.13 -2.75 14.86
N GLU A 35 34.50 -1.91 13.89
CA GLU A 35 34.91 -2.40 12.58
C GLU A 35 36.09 -3.36 12.71
N GLN A 36 35.88 -4.63 12.37
CA GLN A 36 36.97 -5.46 11.91
C GLN A 36 37.35 -4.98 10.52
N ALA A 37 38.43 -4.22 10.43
CA ALA A 37 39.02 -3.83 9.16
C ALA A 37 39.33 -5.07 8.33
N GLY A 38 38.59 -5.30 7.24
CA GLY A 38 38.98 -6.29 6.24
C GLY A 38 37.87 -7.04 5.50
N GLU A 39 36.73 -7.32 6.06
CA GLU A 39 35.70 -8.11 5.38
C GLU A 39 34.54 -7.26 4.85
N ARG A 40 34.34 -7.30 3.52
CA ARG A 40 33.18 -6.68 2.87
C ARG A 40 31.98 -7.59 3.02
N VAL A 41 30.89 -7.06 3.53
CA VAL A 41 29.61 -7.76 3.60
C VAL A 41 28.53 -6.92 2.97
N SER A 42 27.77 -7.51 2.07
CA SER A 42 26.57 -6.92 1.49
C SER A 42 25.56 -8.03 1.28
N LYS A 43 24.57 -8.06 2.14
CA LYS A 43 23.37 -8.92 2.05
C LYS A 43 22.21 -8.21 2.73
N PHE A 44 21.01 -8.68 2.51
CA PHE A 44 19.82 -8.09 3.14
C PHE A 44 20.02 -7.92 4.65
N GLY A 45 19.83 -6.68 5.12
CA GLY A 45 19.97 -6.29 6.52
C GLY A 45 21.41 -6.15 7.04
N GLU A 46 22.45 -6.41 6.22
CA GLU A 46 23.82 -6.26 6.64
C GLU A 46 24.70 -5.65 5.55
N TYR A 47 25.35 -4.51 5.88
CA TYR A 47 26.20 -3.79 4.94
C TYR A 47 27.42 -3.15 5.62
N ARG A 48 28.63 -3.52 5.19
CA ARG A 48 29.89 -2.95 5.69
C ARG A 48 31.06 -3.13 4.72
N GLY A 49 32.05 -2.25 4.80
CA GLY A 49 33.31 -2.34 4.07
C GLY A 49 33.24 -1.93 2.60
N TYR A 50 32.15 -1.35 2.12
CA TYR A 50 31.99 -0.85 0.75
C TYR A 50 32.15 0.67 0.65
N SER A 51 31.47 1.43 1.50
CA SER A 51 31.69 2.86 1.67
C SER A 51 32.14 3.18 3.09
N GLU A 52 32.81 4.31 3.28
CA GLU A 52 33.40 4.71 4.56
C GLU A 52 32.49 5.69 5.29
N ALA A 53 32.21 5.44 6.58
CA ALA A 53 31.51 6.36 7.47
C ALA A 53 32.48 7.43 8.01
N LYS A 54 32.90 8.39 7.17
CA LYS A 54 33.95 9.36 7.51
C LYS A 54 33.45 10.69 8.07
N TYR A 55 32.14 10.98 8.01
CA TYR A 55 31.58 12.24 8.49
C TYR A 55 30.99 12.06 9.88
N ASP A 56 31.32 12.95 10.81
CA ASP A 56 30.92 12.88 12.22
C ASP A 56 29.87 13.93 12.61
N SER A 57 29.64 14.88 11.72
CA SER A 57 28.74 16.01 11.94
C SER A 57 28.14 16.47 10.61
N TRP A 58 27.17 17.38 10.68
CA TRP A 58 26.55 18.01 9.50
C TRP A 58 26.03 19.40 9.81
N VAL A 59 25.90 20.21 8.76
CA VAL A 59 25.45 21.60 8.85
C VAL A 59 24.18 21.78 8.01
N ARG A 60 23.19 22.43 8.61
CA ARG A 60 21.90 22.76 7.96
C ARG A 60 22.02 24.13 7.27
N PHE A 61 21.57 24.17 6.02
CA PHE A 61 21.27 25.38 5.24
C PHE A 61 19.77 25.38 4.94
N SER A 62 19.19 26.56 4.75
CA SER A 62 17.77 26.71 4.48
C SER A 62 17.52 27.94 3.63
N GLN A 63 16.66 27.82 2.60
CA GLN A 63 16.31 28.92 1.71
C GLN A 63 14.99 28.72 1.02
N TYR A 64 14.51 29.76 0.34
CA TYR A 64 13.38 29.67 -0.60
C TYR A 64 13.89 29.47 -2.03
N LEU A 65 13.23 28.56 -2.76
CA LEU A 65 13.35 28.40 -4.20
C LEU A 65 12.13 29.00 -4.87
N THR A 66 12.33 29.82 -5.89
CA THR A 66 11.22 30.38 -6.67
C THR A 66 10.94 29.47 -7.85
N MET A 67 9.74 28.90 -7.89
CA MET A 67 9.28 28.02 -8.98
C MET A 67 8.86 28.83 -10.22
N ARG A 68 8.67 28.14 -11.34
CA ARG A 68 8.28 28.70 -12.66
C ARG A 68 7.10 29.68 -12.62
N ASP A 69 6.17 29.49 -11.68
CA ASP A 69 4.97 30.31 -11.51
C ASP A 69 5.11 31.43 -10.47
N GLY A 70 6.32 31.57 -9.90
CA GLY A 70 6.65 32.58 -8.89
C GLY A 70 6.39 32.16 -7.45
N ILE A 71 5.78 31.00 -7.20
CA ILE A 71 5.59 30.44 -5.85
C ILE A 71 6.97 30.12 -5.24
N LYS A 72 7.13 30.43 -3.96
CA LYS A 72 8.37 30.18 -3.23
C LYS A 72 8.22 28.93 -2.36
N LEU A 73 9.06 27.92 -2.61
CA LEU A 73 9.11 26.70 -1.83
C LEU A 73 10.30 26.72 -0.88
N ALA A 74 10.07 26.36 0.38
CA ALA A 74 11.10 26.30 1.41
C ALA A 74 11.83 24.96 1.32
N ILE A 75 13.17 25.01 1.28
CA ILE A 75 14.04 23.84 1.26
C ILE A 75 15.12 23.92 2.34
N ASP A 76 15.39 22.78 2.98
CA ASP A 76 16.55 22.56 3.84
C ASP A 76 17.55 21.66 3.13
N ILE A 77 18.83 21.97 3.27
CA ILE A 77 19.96 21.17 2.79
C ILE A 77 20.86 20.85 3.98
N ILE A 78 21.12 19.58 4.21
CA ILE A 78 21.94 19.06 5.31
C ILE A 78 23.22 18.50 4.70
N ARG A 79 24.33 19.22 4.87
CA ARG A 79 25.63 18.84 4.27
C ARG A 79 26.50 18.14 5.29
N PRO A 80 27.16 17.01 4.93
CA PRO A 80 28.14 16.34 5.77
C PRO A 80 29.31 17.24 6.17
N ALA A 81 29.82 17.04 7.38
CA ALA A 81 30.89 17.82 7.95
C ALA A 81 31.84 16.92 8.77
N ILE A 82 33.07 17.40 8.99
CA ILE A 82 34.03 16.81 9.92
C ILE A 82 34.39 17.89 10.94
N GLU A 83 34.23 17.61 12.23
CA GLU A 83 34.43 18.57 13.32
C GLU A 83 33.67 19.90 13.06
N GLY A 84 32.47 19.82 12.52
CA GLY A 84 31.60 20.96 12.19
C GLY A 84 32.02 21.76 10.94
N LYS A 85 33.08 21.36 10.26
CA LYS A 85 33.51 21.97 8.99
C LYS A 85 32.90 21.22 7.81
N VAL A 86 32.06 21.93 7.02
CA VAL A 86 31.38 21.37 5.86
C VAL A 86 32.36 20.81 4.84
N HIS A 87 32.07 19.67 4.26
CA HIS A 87 32.82 19.09 3.15
C HIS A 87 32.58 19.89 1.86
N GLU A 88 33.66 20.26 1.16
CA GLU A 88 33.58 21.14 -0.02
C GLU A 88 33.46 20.39 -1.35
N GLU A 89 33.97 19.15 -1.43
CA GLU A 89 33.87 18.36 -2.67
C GLU A 89 32.41 17.98 -2.95
N PRO A 90 32.03 17.91 -4.23
CA PRO A 90 30.68 17.51 -4.61
C PRO A 90 30.33 16.10 -4.13
N LEU A 91 29.10 15.93 -3.62
CA LEU A 91 28.55 14.67 -3.12
C LEU A 91 27.19 14.40 -3.73
N PRO A 92 26.77 13.13 -3.81
CA PRO A 92 25.40 12.81 -4.23
C PRO A 92 24.38 13.32 -3.23
N VAL A 93 23.19 13.66 -3.74
CA VAL A 93 22.07 14.19 -2.96
C VAL A 93 20.95 13.16 -2.86
N ILE A 94 20.40 12.99 -1.66
CA ILE A 94 19.15 12.27 -1.43
C ILE A 94 18.14 13.26 -0.85
N TRP A 95 16.95 13.37 -1.47
CA TRP A 95 16.00 14.38 -1.04
C TRP A 95 14.57 13.83 -0.90
N GLN A 96 13.70 14.61 -0.26
CA GLN A 96 12.28 14.33 -0.10
C GLN A 96 11.44 15.58 -0.37
N HIS A 97 10.28 15.39 -1.00
CA HIS A 97 9.25 16.41 -1.18
C HIS A 97 8.12 16.11 -0.20
N THR A 98 8.00 16.96 0.83
CA THR A 98 7.23 16.61 2.03
C THR A 98 6.01 17.48 2.23
N ARG A 99 4.89 16.84 2.62
CA ARG A 99 3.67 17.48 3.14
C ARG A 99 3.75 17.70 4.66
N TYR A 100 4.69 17.00 5.34
CA TYR A 100 4.75 16.91 6.80
C TYR A 100 5.81 17.81 7.43
N ARG A 101 6.21 18.87 6.70
CA ARG A 101 7.21 19.87 7.07
C ARG A 101 8.66 19.36 6.99
N ARG A 102 9.51 20.12 6.31
CA ARG A 102 10.94 19.86 6.16
C ARG A 102 11.71 19.97 7.48
N ALA A 103 11.23 20.82 8.39
CA ALA A 103 11.76 21.02 9.72
C ALA A 103 10.70 21.59 10.67
N VAL A 104 10.87 21.31 11.98
CA VAL A 104 9.96 21.75 13.03
C VAL A 104 10.73 22.34 14.21
N VAL A 105 10.09 23.23 14.97
CA VAL A 105 10.63 23.74 16.22
C VAL A 105 10.08 22.94 17.39
N VAL A 106 10.95 22.25 18.12
CA VAL A 106 10.60 21.49 19.33
C VAL A 106 11.49 22.00 20.47
N ASP A 107 10.89 22.45 21.57
CA ASP A 107 11.60 23.00 22.74
C ASP A 107 12.63 24.09 22.37
N GLY A 108 12.27 24.98 21.45
CA GLY A 108 13.11 26.07 20.95
C GLY A 108 14.27 25.64 20.06
N LYS A 109 14.33 24.38 19.64
CA LYS A 109 15.36 23.85 18.73
C LYS A 109 14.73 23.40 17.42
N VAL A 110 15.41 23.71 16.30
CA VAL A 110 15.00 23.21 14.99
C VAL A 110 15.38 21.74 14.89
N ARG A 111 14.41 20.90 14.60
CA ARG A 111 14.57 19.49 14.24
C ARG A 111 14.41 19.32 12.74
N ASN A 112 15.28 18.55 12.12
CA ASN A 112 15.37 18.39 10.67
C ASN A 112 15.85 16.97 10.30
N LEU A 113 16.04 16.69 9.01
CA LEU A 113 16.48 15.37 8.52
C LEU A 113 17.76 14.85 9.19
N GLY A 114 18.70 15.72 9.55
CA GLY A 114 19.95 15.34 10.19
C GLY A 114 19.79 14.78 11.61
N ASP A 115 18.64 15.01 12.25
CA ASP A 115 18.33 14.46 13.57
C ASP A 115 17.77 13.02 13.50
N SER A 116 17.42 12.55 12.29
CA SER A 116 16.82 11.24 12.08
C SER A 116 17.87 10.13 12.11
N SER A 117 17.66 9.10 12.94
CA SER A 117 18.51 7.90 12.97
C SER A 117 18.49 7.14 11.64
N LEU A 118 17.42 7.23 10.88
CA LEU A 118 17.30 6.68 9.53
C LEU A 118 18.28 7.33 8.54
N ASN A 119 18.45 8.66 8.61
CA ASN A 119 19.25 9.44 7.66
C ASN A 119 20.70 9.57 8.06
N GLN A 120 21.03 9.42 9.35
CA GLN A 120 22.41 9.56 9.85
C GLN A 120 23.41 8.61 9.18
N PRO A 121 23.10 7.33 8.89
CA PRO A 121 23.99 6.46 8.12
C PRO A 121 24.36 7.06 6.76
N LEU A 122 23.37 7.60 6.03
CA LEU A 122 23.58 8.23 4.72
C LEU A 122 24.50 9.47 4.84
N LEU A 123 24.23 10.36 5.80
CA LEU A 123 25.09 11.53 6.08
C LEU A 123 26.52 11.12 6.42
N LYS A 124 26.71 10.13 7.30
CA LYS A 124 28.03 9.60 7.68
C LYS A 124 28.79 9.03 6.49
N HIS A 125 28.10 8.44 5.54
CA HIS A 125 28.68 7.86 4.33
C HIS A 125 28.80 8.86 3.17
N GLY A 126 28.56 10.16 3.39
CA GLY A 126 28.83 11.22 2.41
C GLY A 126 27.70 11.42 1.41
N TYR A 127 26.47 11.39 1.88
CA TYR A 127 25.31 11.90 1.15
C TYR A 127 24.86 13.25 1.71
N ILE A 128 24.52 14.17 0.84
CA ILE A 128 23.80 15.39 1.22
C ILE A 128 22.32 15.01 1.30
N MET A 129 21.67 15.40 2.40
CA MET A 129 20.22 15.20 2.54
C MET A 129 19.49 16.53 2.28
N ALA A 130 18.39 16.50 1.54
CA ALA A 130 17.56 17.70 1.35
C ALA A 130 16.08 17.39 1.60
N SER A 131 15.30 18.39 2.04
CA SER A 131 13.86 18.30 2.22
C SER A 131 13.20 19.60 1.80
N ALA A 132 12.21 19.52 0.93
CA ALA A 132 11.41 20.66 0.49
C ALA A 132 9.96 20.48 0.93
N ASP A 133 9.37 21.52 1.55
CA ASP A 133 7.94 21.55 1.79
C ASP A 133 7.20 21.69 0.46
N VAL A 134 6.14 20.88 0.22
CA VAL A 134 5.29 21.05 -0.96
C VAL A 134 4.57 22.40 -0.94
N ARG A 135 4.12 22.89 -2.08
CA ARG A 135 3.33 24.12 -2.17
C ARG A 135 2.12 24.09 -1.23
N GLY A 136 1.85 25.20 -0.54
CA GLY A 136 0.73 25.31 0.39
C GLY A 136 0.92 24.53 1.70
N SER A 137 2.16 24.18 2.07
CA SER A 137 2.43 23.49 3.33
C SER A 137 3.73 23.96 4.00
N GLY A 138 3.86 23.71 5.30
CA GLY A 138 5.06 24.01 6.06
C GLY A 138 5.45 25.49 6.00
N ALA A 139 6.61 25.82 5.46
CA ALA A 139 7.04 27.20 5.21
C ALA A 139 6.95 27.59 3.72
N SER A 140 6.50 26.70 2.83
CA SER A 140 6.30 27.00 1.42
C SER A 140 5.03 27.83 1.20
N TYR A 141 5.09 28.78 0.25
CA TYR A 141 3.96 29.59 -0.16
C TYR A 141 2.96 28.81 -1.03
N GLY A 142 1.82 29.42 -1.31
CA GLY A 142 0.77 28.90 -2.14
C GLY A 142 -0.39 28.33 -1.33
N SER A 143 -1.38 27.82 -2.04
CA SER A 143 -2.51 27.08 -1.47
C SER A 143 -2.62 25.70 -2.11
N TRP A 144 -3.25 24.81 -1.37
CA TRP A 144 -3.34 23.41 -1.74
C TRP A 144 -4.79 23.07 -2.11
N ASN A 145 -5.02 22.64 -3.35
CA ASN A 145 -6.33 22.33 -3.89
C ASN A 145 -6.46 20.89 -4.37
N GLY A 146 -5.46 20.06 -4.10
CA GLY A 146 -5.38 18.65 -4.46
C GLY A 146 -4.03 18.08 -4.05
N ILE A 147 -3.87 16.77 -4.16
CA ILE A 147 -2.62 16.05 -3.86
C ILE A 147 -1.96 15.61 -5.16
N PHE A 148 -0.64 15.63 -5.19
CA PHE A 148 0.14 15.17 -6.34
C PHE A 148 -0.29 15.82 -7.66
N THR A 149 -0.76 17.07 -7.58
CA THR A 149 -1.22 17.82 -8.75
C THR A 149 -0.08 18.02 -9.75
N LYS A 150 -0.44 18.39 -10.98
CA LYS A 150 0.54 18.66 -12.02
C LYS A 150 1.55 19.75 -11.60
N GLU A 151 1.09 20.76 -10.87
CA GLU A 151 1.93 21.86 -10.37
C GLU A 151 2.95 21.32 -9.35
N GLU A 152 2.51 20.53 -8.37
CA GLU A 152 3.37 19.92 -7.36
C GLU A 152 4.37 18.95 -7.99
N THR A 153 3.92 18.14 -8.94
CA THR A 153 4.75 17.19 -9.68
C THR A 153 5.83 17.92 -10.50
N GLN A 154 5.50 19.05 -11.11
CA GLN A 154 6.46 19.87 -11.83
C GLN A 154 7.42 20.63 -10.89
N ASP A 155 6.98 21.00 -9.68
CA ASP A 155 7.86 21.54 -8.65
C ASP A 155 8.96 20.53 -8.26
N ALA A 156 8.59 19.24 -8.13
CA ALA A 156 9.54 18.18 -7.84
C ALA A 156 10.61 18.06 -8.94
N TYR A 157 10.24 18.21 -10.23
CA TYR A 157 11.21 18.29 -11.33
C TYR A 157 12.18 19.45 -11.15
N GLU A 158 11.66 20.66 -10.90
CA GLU A 158 12.47 21.87 -10.79
C GLU A 158 13.42 21.81 -9.59
N ILE A 159 12.95 21.30 -8.43
CA ILE A 159 13.77 21.11 -7.24
C ILE A 159 14.89 20.10 -7.51
N ASN A 160 14.58 18.98 -8.16
CA ASN A 160 15.55 17.94 -8.50
C ASN A 160 16.68 18.51 -9.36
N GLU A 161 16.34 19.22 -10.44
CA GLU A 161 17.32 19.80 -11.36
C GLU A 161 18.07 20.96 -10.73
N TRP A 162 17.43 21.76 -9.86
CA TRP A 162 18.12 22.77 -9.07
C TRP A 162 19.16 22.14 -8.15
N LEU A 163 18.83 21.06 -7.41
CA LEU A 163 19.78 20.35 -6.56
C LEU A 163 20.98 19.83 -7.36
N ALA A 164 20.72 19.22 -8.50
CA ALA A 164 21.78 18.71 -9.38
C ALA A 164 22.71 19.78 -9.93
N SER A 165 22.20 21.01 -10.12
CA SER A 165 22.98 22.14 -10.65
C SER A 165 23.89 22.80 -9.62
N GLN A 166 23.79 22.44 -8.35
CA GLN A 166 24.56 23.08 -7.30
C GLN A 166 26.03 22.65 -7.31
N PRO A 167 26.99 23.55 -7.02
CA PRO A 167 28.43 23.23 -7.07
C PRO A 167 28.86 22.18 -6.02
N TRP A 168 28.04 21.92 -5.01
CA TRP A 168 28.26 20.90 -3.99
C TRP A 168 27.59 19.57 -4.30
N CYS A 169 26.81 19.46 -5.38
CA CYS A 169 26.23 18.22 -5.88
C CYS A 169 27.09 17.64 -7.01
N ASP A 170 27.29 16.33 -7.02
CA ASP A 170 28.04 15.63 -8.08
C ASP A 170 27.16 15.31 -9.32
N GLY A 171 25.91 15.76 -9.34
CA GLY A 171 24.93 15.51 -10.41
C GLY A 171 24.12 14.22 -10.22
N ASN A 172 24.37 13.44 -9.17
CA ASN A 172 23.59 12.24 -8.86
C ASN A 172 22.58 12.55 -7.76
N VAL A 173 21.30 12.50 -8.08
CA VAL A 173 20.22 12.79 -7.15
C VAL A 173 19.35 11.55 -6.98
N GLY A 174 18.99 11.23 -5.74
CA GLY A 174 18.03 10.19 -5.38
C GLY A 174 16.92 10.73 -4.50
N MET A 175 15.86 9.96 -4.31
CA MET A 175 14.77 10.29 -3.38
C MET A 175 14.52 9.15 -2.40
N LEU A 176 14.18 9.51 -1.14
CA LEU A 176 13.88 8.60 -0.04
C LEU A 176 12.75 9.18 0.79
N GLY A 177 11.76 8.37 1.15
CA GLY A 177 10.71 8.80 2.07
C GLY A 177 9.50 7.90 2.05
N GLY A 178 8.67 8.01 3.10
CA GLY A 178 7.50 7.16 3.29
C GLY A 178 6.18 7.87 3.04
N SER A 179 5.12 7.09 2.73
CA SER A 179 3.77 7.60 2.56
C SER A 179 3.70 8.66 1.45
N TYR A 180 3.20 9.84 1.74
CA TYR A 180 3.19 10.98 0.82
C TYR A 180 4.55 11.18 0.14
N LEU A 181 5.64 11.09 0.91
CA LEU A 181 7.01 11.27 0.40
C LEU A 181 7.47 10.09 -0.47
N GLY A 182 6.84 8.93 -0.33
CA GLY A 182 7.03 7.79 -1.24
C GLY A 182 6.34 8.02 -2.58
N ILE A 183 5.13 8.55 -2.53
CA ILE A 183 4.32 8.82 -3.72
C ILE A 183 4.92 9.97 -4.54
N THR A 184 5.38 11.05 -3.88
CA THR A 184 6.01 12.18 -4.59
C THR A 184 7.26 11.79 -5.37
N GLN A 185 7.99 10.71 -4.98
CA GLN A 185 9.11 10.16 -5.75
C GLN A 185 8.64 9.60 -7.10
N LEU A 186 7.56 8.81 -7.08
CA LEU A 186 6.98 8.23 -8.29
C LEU A 186 6.42 9.31 -9.22
N MET A 187 5.75 10.31 -8.64
CA MET A 187 5.25 11.46 -9.38
C MET A 187 6.41 12.28 -9.96
N ALA A 188 7.50 12.48 -9.23
CA ALA A 188 8.71 13.12 -9.76
C ALA A 188 9.29 12.32 -10.94
N ALA A 189 9.37 10.99 -10.83
CA ALA A 189 9.86 10.13 -11.91
C ALA A 189 9.00 10.24 -13.18
N SER A 190 7.69 10.47 -13.09
CA SER A 190 6.83 10.66 -14.25
C SER A 190 7.22 11.86 -15.12
N THR A 191 7.89 12.87 -14.52
CA THR A 191 8.42 14.04 -15.24
C THR A 191 9.80 13.79 -15.87
N LYS A 192 10.41 12.64 -15.64
CA LYS A 192 11.68 12.18 -16.23
C LYS A 192 12.86 13.15 -16.00
N PRO A 193 13.17 13.55 -14.75
CA PRO A 193 14.28 14.47 -14.48
C PRO A 193 15.64 13.78 -14.82
N PRO A 194 16.50 14.38 -15.66
CA PRO A 194 17.70 13.70 -16.13
C PRO A 194 18.72 13.37 -15.04
N HIS A 195 18.68 14.07 -13.90
CA HIS A 195 19.58 13.85 -12.77
C HIS A 195 18.99 13.01 -11.63
N LEU A 196 17.71 12.61 -11.70
CA LEU A 196 17.11 11.67 -10.75
C LEU A 196 17.52 10.24 -11.13
N LYS A 197 18.32 9.60 -10.26
CA LYS A 197 19.01 8.34 -10.56
C LYS A 197 18.49 7.12 -9.81
N ALA A 198 17.82 7.30 -8.66
CA ALA A 198 17.31 6.20 -7.87
C ALA A 198 16.19 6.65 -6.92
N LEU A 199 15.21 5.78 -6.68
CA LEU A 199 14.11 5.98 -5.77
C LEU A 199 14.11 4.91 -4.67
N PHE A 200 13.67 5.31 -3.47
CA PHE A 200 13.40 4.40 -2.36
C PHE A 200 12.05 4.76 -1.71
N PRO A 201 10.92 4.46 -2.39
CA PRO A 201 9.60 4.74 -1.85
C PRO A 201 9.22 3.73 -0.77
N ILE A 202 8.83 4.23 0.40
CA ILE A 202 8.38 3.46 1.55
C ILE A 202 6.87 3.63 1.66
N VAL A 203 6.11 2.54 1.80
CA VAL A 203 4.64 2.51 1.99
C VAL A 203 3.90 3.52 1.09
N ALA A 204 4.16 3.44 -0.21
CA ALA A 204 3.56 4.31 -1.22
C ALA A 204 2.33 3.66 -1.86
N LEU A 205 1.31 4.47 -2.18
CA LEU A 205 0.15 4.01 -2.95
C LEU A 205 0.44 3.99 -4.46
N TYR A 206 -0.31 3.17 -5.18
CA TYR A 206 -0.34 3.10 -6.64
C TYR A 206 -1.66 3.63 -7.19
N ASP A 207 -2.80 3.08 -6.75
CA ASP A 207 -4.15 3.40 -7.21
C ASP A 207 -4.93 4.22 -6.17
N MET A 208 -5.06 5.51 -6.41
CA MET A 208 -5.76 6.47 -5.54
C MET A 208 -7.23 6.09 -5.30
N TYR A 209 -7.93 5.53 -6.30
CA TYR A 209 -9.32 5.14 -6.13
C TYR A 209 -9.46 3.97 -5.16
N TYR A 210 -8.61 2.95 -5.33
CA TYR A 210 -8.68 1.76 -4.48
C TYR A 210 -8.42 2.09 -3.00
N VAL A 211 -7.51 3.02 -2.73
CA VAL A 211 -7.23 3.44 -1.34
C VAL A 211 -8.40 4.21 -0.71
N ALA A 212 -9.01 5.14 -1.45
CA ALA A 212 -10.12 5.93 -0.94
C ALA A 212 -11.46 5.18 -0.95
N ARG A 213 -11.67 4.34 -1.98
CA ARG A 213 -12.93 3.65 -2.26
C ARG A 213 -12.70 2.24 -2.81
N PRO A 214 -12.11 1.31 -2.04
CA PRO A 214 -11.93 -0.06 -2.54
C PRO A 214 -13.27 -0.62 -3.02
N ASN A 215 -13.34 -0.93 -4.32
CA ASN A 215 -14.54 -1.45 -4.98
C ASN A 215 -15.83 -0.69 -4.65
N GLY A 216 -15.75 0.65 -4.50
CA GLY A 216 -16.90 1.54 -4.24
C GLY A 216 -17.22 1.82 -2.76
N VAL A 217 -16.65 1.09 -1.81
CA VAL A 217 -16.82 1.33 -0.36
C VAL A 217 -15.97 2.52 0.07
N PHE A 218 -16.55 3.49 0.75
CA PHE A 218 -15.87 4.73 1.14
C PHE A 218 -15.28 4.64 2.56
N PHE A 219 -13.95 4.55 2.65
CA PHE A 219 -13.21 4.60 3.91
C PHE A 219 -12.98 6.06 4.31
N ASP A 220 -14.04 6.70 4.81
CA ASP A 220 -14.05 8.14 5.07
C ASP A 220 -13.28 8.55 6.32
N ASP A 221 -13.14 7.68 7.32
CA ASP A 221 -12.44 7.99 8.55
C ASP A 221 -10.95 8.28 8.30
N PHE A 222 -10.27 7.48 7.48
CA PHE A 222 -8.91 7.73 7.03
C PHE A 222 -8.76 9.11 6.38
N LEU A 223 -9.60 9.41 5.37
CA LEU A 223 -9.51 10.68 4.64
C LEU A 223 -9.84 11.87 5.54
N ARG A 224 -10.80 11.74 6.43
CA ARG A 224 -11.18 12.77 7.41
C ARG A 224 -10.05 13.05 8.38
N THR A 225 -9.46 12.01 8.96
CA THR A 225 -8.38 12.14 9.95
C THR A 225 -7.12 12.71 9.33
N TRP A 226 -6.75 12.26 8.12
CA TRP A 226 -5.60 12.80 7.39
C TRP A 226 -5.82 14.26 6.97
N SER A 227 -7.03 14.61 6.54
CA SER A 227 -7.40 15.97 6.17
C SER A 227 -7.27 16.92 7.37
N GLU A 228 -7.76 16.51 8.56
CA GLU A 228 -7.63 17.30 9.78
C GLU A 228 -6.17 17.43 10.23
N LEU A 229 -5.40 16.32 10.17
CA LEU A 229 -3.97 16.32 10.49
C LEU A 229 -3.20 17.32 9.61
N THR A 230 -3.36 17.25 8.29
CA THR A 230 -2.64 18.12 7.38
C THR A 230 -3.04 19.58 7.53
N ARG A 231 -4.33 19.87 7.75
CA ARG A 231 -4.80 21.22 8.05
C ARG A 231 -4.15 21.78 9.32
N GLN A 232 -4.03 20.98 10.38
CA GLN A 232 -3.34 21.39 11.61
C GLN A 232 -1.85 21.63 11.37
N LEU A 233 -1.20 20.74 10.62
CA LEU A 233 0.20 20.91 10.27
C LEU A 233 0.47 22.22 9.53
N ASP A 234 -0.45 22.69 8.69
CA ASP A 234 -0.28 23.89 7.88
C ASP A 234 -0.63 25.18 8.59
N THR A 235 -1.58 25.14 9.54
CA THR A 235 -2.18 26.37 10.12
C THR A 235 -2.01 26.52 11.62
N GLU A 236 -1.94 25.42 12.39
CA GLU A 236 -1.93 25.42 13.85
C GLU A 236 -0.57 25.06 14.46
N ILE A 237 0.18 24.21 13.79
CA ILE A 237 1.51 23.78 14.22
C ILE A 237 2.55 24.43 13.34
N VAL A 238 3.33 25.34 13.91
CA VAL A 238 4.28 26.17 13.18
C VAL A 238 5.47 25.33 12.70
N ALA A 239 5.74 25.36 11.40
CA ALA A 239 6.97 24.84 10.81
C ALA A 239 8.18 25.70 11.24
N ALA A 240 9.40 25.17 11.10
CA ALA A 240 10.60 25.97 11.31
C ALA A 240 10.73 27.03 10.19
N PRO A 241 11.02 28.30 10.53
CA PRO A 241 11.29 29.33 9.54
C PRO A 241 12.54 28.99 8.71
N VAL A 242 12.62 29.56 7.52
CA VAL A 242 13.85 29.54 6.71
C VAL A 242 14.94 30.38 7.41
N ILE A 243 16.19 29.99 7.32
CA ILE A 243 17.31 30.78 7.88
C ILE A 243 17.29 32.17 7.23
N GLY A 244 17.32 33.22 8.08
CA GLY A 244 17.16 34.61 7.66
C GLY A 244 15.73 35.17 7.83
N ASP A 245 14.80 34.37 8.29
CA ASP A 245 13.42 34.76 8.63
C ASP A 245 13.17 34.57 10.15
N GLU A 246 14.10 35.07 10.96
CA GLU A 246 14.08 34.91 12.42
C GLU A 246 12.88 35.60 13.09
N ASP A 247 12.29 36.62 12.45
CA ASP A 247 11.06 37.30 12.89
C ASP A 247 9.79 36.59 12.41
N GLU A 248 9.94 35.49 11.65
CA GLU A 248 8.86 34.66 11.09
C GLU A 248 7.90 35.42 10.14
N THR A 249 8.33 36.54 9.58
CA THR A 249 7.48 37.35 8.69
C THR A 249 7.10 36.59 7.42
N MET A 250 8.05 35.90 6.82
CA MET A 250 7.80 35.11 5.60
C MET A 250 7.00 33.86 5.92
N LEU A 251 7.33 33.15 7.02
CA LEU A 251 6.58 31.97 7.48
C LEU A 251 5.10 32.31 7.75
N LYS A 252 4.83 33.42 8.46
CA LYS A 252 3.45 33.85 8.74
C LYS A 252 2.70 34.20 7.46
N ALA A 253 3.35 34.82 6.50
CA ALA A 253 2.76 35.11 5.19
C ALA A 253 2.41 33.82 4.42
N ALA A 254 3.28 32.82 4.45
CA ALA A 254 3.00 31.51 3.84
C ALA A 254 1.80 30.81 4.51
N ILE A 255 1.76 30.77 5.85
CA ILE A 255 0.64 30.19 6.62
C ILE A 255 -0.69 30.90 6.31
N GLU A 256 -0.66 32.21 6.05
CA GLU A 256 -1.90 32.93 5.68
C GLU A 256 -2.45 32.47 4.31
N GLU A 257 -1.57 32.16 3.35
CA GLU A 257 -1.97 31.59 2.06
C GLU A 257 -2.54 30.17 2.22
N HIS A 258 -1.99 29.35 3.15
CA HIS A 258 -2.48 27.99 3.41
C HIS A 258 -3.93 27.93 3.86
N LYS A 259 -4.48 28.99 4.47
CA LYS A 259 -5.89 29.06 4.88
C LYS A 259 -6.87 28.98 3.70
N GLN A 260 -6.38 29.18 2.47
CA GLN A 260 -7.16 29.03 1.26
C GLN A 260 -7.19 27.59 0.73
N SER A 261 -6.42 26.69 1.34
CA SER A 261 -6.34 25.28 0.94
C SER A 261 -7.64 24.54 1.26
N ARG A 262 -8.04 23.66 0.34
CA ARG A 262 -9.24 22.83 0.49
C ARG A 262 -8.93 21.59 1.32
N PRO A 263 -9.74 21.25 2.37
CA PRO A 263 -9.60 19.99 3.07
C PRO A 263 -9.78 18.78 2.12
N LEU A 264 -8.94 17.76 2.26
CA LEU A 264 -8.98 16.58 1.38
C LEU A 264 -10.35 15.88 1.41
N ILE A 265 -10.96 15.78 2.58
CA ILE A 265 -12.28 15.17 2.74
C ILE A 265 -13.37 15.91 1.92
N GLU A 266 -13.28 17.25 1.78
CA GLU A 266 -14.21 18.02 0.96
C GLU A 266 -14.01 17.78 -0.54
N ILE A 267 -12.79 17.42 -0.95
CA ILE A 267 -12.49 17.07 -2.33
C ILE A 267 -13.02 15.67 -2.65
N PHE A 268 -12.69 14.66 -1.83
CA PHE A 268 -12.97 13.26 -2.15
C PHE A 268 -14.37 12.77 -1.76
N SER A 269 -15.06 13.40 -0.79
CA SER A 269 -16.42 12.95 -0.40
C SER A 269 -17.43 12.96 -1.55
N PRO A 270 -17.49 13.99 -2.43
CA PRO A 270 -18.42 14.00 -3.55
C PRO A 270 -18.00 13.08 -4.71
N LEU A 271 -16.72 12.70 -4.81
CA LEU A 271 -16.19 11.89 -5.90
C LEU A 271 -16.50 10.40 -5.65
N LYS A 272 -17.63 9.93 -6.15
CA LYS A 272 -18.12 8.56 -5.89
C LYS A 272 -17.50 7.52 -6.83
N TYR A 273 -17.16 7.91 -8.03
CA TYR A 273 -16.73 7.04 -9.11
C TYR A 273 -15.30 7.37 -9.53
N ARG A 274 -14.61 6.39 -10.09
CA ARG A 274 -13.24 6.57 -10.58
C ARG A 274 -13.14 7.66 -11.67
N ASP A 275 -14.20 7.85 -12.44
CA ASP A 275 -14.32 8.91 -13.47
C ASP A 275 -15.02 10.17 -12.95
N SER A 276 -15.19 10.34 -11.64
CA SER A 276 -15.71 11.59 -11.06
C SER A 276 -14.72 12.73 -11.28
N LYS A 277 -15.23 13.87 -11.73
CA LYS A 277 -14.47 15.11 -11.95
C LYS A 277 -14.59 16.03 -10.74
N ASP A 278 -13.49 16.65 -10.32
CA ASP A 278 -13.50 17.75 -9.37
C ASP A 278 -13.74 19.07 -10.14
N ASP A 279 -14.86 19.72 -9.87
CA ASP A 279 -15.28 20.93 -10.58
C ASP A 279 -14.40 22.16 -10.27
N VAL A 280 -13.63 22.14 -9.18
CA VAL A 280 -12.77 23.26 -8.78
C VAL A 280 -11.45 23.24 -9.53
N THR A 281 -10.82 22.08 -9.61
CA THR A 281 -9.54 21.90 -10.31
C THR A 281 -9.72 21.47 -11.76
N GLU A 282 -10.95 21.18 -12.20
CA GLU A 282 -11.28 20.67 -13.53
C GLU A 282 -10.59 19.33 -13.88
N SER A 283 -10.05 18.61 -12.85
CA SER A 283 -9.27 17.37 -12.97
C SER A 283 -10.10 16.12 -12.64
N TYR A 284 -9.54 14.94 -12.91
CA TYR A 284 -10.05 13.64 -12.52
C TYR A 284 -9.14 13.04 -11.43
N PRO A 285 -9.36 13.36 -10.13
CA PRO A 285 -8.40 13.07 -9.06
C PRO A 285 -7.97 11.61 -8.96
N TYR A 286 -8.88 10.67 -9.15
CA TYR A 286 -8.56 9.25 -9.10
C TYR A 286 -7.73 8.74 -10.28
N GLN A 287 -7.62 9.49 -11.37
CA GLN A 287 -6.85 9.14 -12.55
C GLN A 287 -5.57 9.97 -12.67
N GLU A 288 -5.58 11.21 -12.17
CA GLU A 288 -4.53 12.20 -12.40
C GLU A 288 -3.68 12.49 -11.17
N TRP A 289 -4.08 12.05 -9.96
CA TRP A 289 -3.40 12.35 -8.70
C TRP A 289 -2.77 11.12 -8.06
N GLY A 290 -2.21 10.22 -8.85
CA GLY A 290 -1.54 9.04 -8.35
C GLY A 290 -0.75 8.30 -9.42
N PRO A 291 0.22 7.46 -9.01
CA PRO A 291 1.16 6.81 -9.93
C PRO A 291 0.52 5.94 -11.01
N ALA A 292 -0.64 5.32 -10.73
CA ALA A 292 -1.32 4.46 -11.71
C ALA A 292 -1.70 5.21 -13.01
N GLY A 293 -2.01 6.50 -12.89
CA GLY A 293 -2.31 7.35 -14.05
C GLY A 293 -1.09 7.74 -14.89
N PHE A 294 0.13 7.50 -14.39
CA PHE A 294 1.41 7.88 -15.01
C PHE A 294 2.36 6.70 -15.16
N THR A 295 1.83 5.48 -15.19
CA THR A 295 2.64 4.26 -15.28
C THR A 295 3.56 4.26 -16.50
N ASP A 296 3.10 4.71 -17.64
CA ASP A 296 3.88 4.77 -18.87
C ASP A 296 5.03 5.77 -18.74
N GLU A 297 4.78 6.98 -18.24
CA GLU A 297 5.79 8.02 -18.04
C GLU A 297 6.84 7.61 -17.00
N ILE A 298 6.42 6.94 -15.91
CA ILE A 298 7.32 6.39 -14.90
C ILE A 298 8.20 5.31 -15.53
N ASN A 299 7.65 4.42 -16.35
CA ASN A 299 8.39 3.39 -17.07
C ASN A 299 9.37 3.98 -18.08
N GLU A 300 8.96 5.00 -18.82
CA GLU A 300 9.83 5.71 -19.76
C GLU A 300 11.01 6.42 -19.07
N SER A 301 10.87 6.79 -17.79
CA SER A 301 11.97 7.37 -17.02
C SER A 301 13.13 6.40 -16.82
N GLY A 302 12.84 5.10 -16.74
CA GLY A 302 13.82 4.05 -16.48
C GLY A 302 14.52 4.13 -15.12
N ILE A 303 14.03 4.99 -14.20
CA ILE A 303 14.66 5.23 -12.90
C ILE A 303 14.47 4.01 -12.00
N PRO A 304 15.54 3.40 -11.48
CA PRO A 304 15.47 2.24 -10.59
C PRO A 304 14.80 2.58 -9.26
N MET A 305 14.06 1.60 -8.69
CA MET A 305 13.32 1.80 -7.46
C MET A 305 13.39 0.61 -6.51
N TYR A 306 13.49 0.89 -5.21
CA TYR A 306 13.38 -0.10 -4.16
C TYR A 306 12.11 0.15 -3.37
N LEU A 307 11.07 -0.63 -3.62
CA LEU A 307 9.77 -0.54 -2.96
C LEU A 307 9.85 -1.15 -1.57
N TRP A 308 9.46 -0.39 -0.55
CA TRP A 308 9.46 -0.83 0.84
C TRP A 308 8.03 -0.82 1.37
N CYS A 309 7.47 -1.98 1.72
CA CYS A 309 6.05 -2.18 1.97
C CYS A 309 5.83 -3.05 3.22
N GLY A 310 4.60 -3.06 3.75
CA GLY A 310 4.22 -3.85 4.92
C GLY A 310 2.91 -4.62 4.71
N TRP A 311 2.81 -5.85 5.29
CA TRP A 311 1.59 -6.67 5.21
C TRP A 311 0.37 -6.01 5.86
N PHE A 312 0.61 -5.18 6.87
CA PHE A 312 -0.43 -4.48 7.61
C PHE A 312 -0.53 -2.99 7.25
N ASP A 313 0.13 -2.57 6.16
CA ASP A 313 -0.03 -1.23 5.61
C ASP A 313 -1.38 -1.09 4.88
N SER A 314 -1.95 0.10 4.91
CA SER A 314 -3.14 0.46 4.11
C SER A 314 -2.89 0.35 2.59
N PHE A 315 -1.63 0.44 2.14
CA PHE A 315 -1.20 0.36 0.74
C PHE A 315 -0.52 -0.97 0.38
N THR A 316 -0.76 -2.02 1.16
CA THR A 316 -0.14 -3.35 0.97
C THR A 316 -0.32 -3.87 -0.45
N ARG A 317 -1.55 -3.78 -1.00
CA ARG A 317 -1.87 -4.19 -2.38
C ARG A 317 -1.07 -3.41 -3.41
N ASP A 318 -0.90 -2.12 -3.20
CA ASP A 318 -0.24 -1.21 -4.12
C ASP A 318 1.24 -1.54 -4.32
N GLY A 319 1.92 -2.06 -3.30
CA GLY A 319 3.32 -2.50 -3.39
C GLY A 319 3.54 -3.52 -4.51
N PHE A 320 2.72 -4.56 -4.56
CA PHE A 320 2.81 -5.57 -5.63
C PHE A 320 2.27 -5.09 -6.97
N GLN A 321 1.29 -4.18 -6.98
CA GLN A 321 0.85 -3.52 -8.21
C GLN A 321 1.99 -2.71 -8.84
N MET A 322 2.70 -1.89 -8.06
CA MET A 322 3.89 -1.17 -8.52
C MET A 322 4.99 -2.13 -8.99
N TYR A 323 5.27 -3.17 -8.21
CA TYR A 323 6.30 -4.16 -8.57
C TYR A 323 5.99 -4.83 -9.92
N ARG A 324 4.75 -5.15 -10.21
CA ARG A 324 4.34 -5.78 -11.48
C ARG A 324 4.35 -4.82 -12.67
N ASN A 325 3.94 -3.58 -12.45
CA ASN A 325 3.69 -2.65 -13.54
C ASN A 325 4.86 -1.73 -13.89
N PHE A 326 5.80 -1.50 -12.96
CA PHE A 326 7.00 -0.75 -13.28
C PHE A 326 8.06 -1.66 -13.91
N THR A 327 8.73 -1.17 -14.96
CA THR A 327 9.67 -1.96 -15.77
C THR A 327 11.15 -1.67 -15.48
N ALA A 328 11.46 -0.54 -14.82
CA ALA A 328 12.81 -0.19 -14.40
C ALA A 328 13.42 -1.25 -13.46
N PRO A 329 14.75 -1.31 -13.31
CA PRO A 329 15.37 -2.16 -12.29
C PRO A 329 14.75 -1.92 -10.93
N LYS A 330 14.29 -2.97 -10.27
CA LYS A 330 13.50 -2.80 -9.04
C LYS A 330 13.71 -3.93 -8.05
N ARG A 331 13.41 -3.62 -6.79
CA ARG A 331 13.32 -4.57 -5.68
C ARG A 331 12.08 -4.26 -4.86
N ILE A 332 11.57 -5.21 -4.11
CA ILE A 332 10.52 -5.03 -3.13
C ILE A 332 10.85 -5.76 -1.84
N THR A 333 10.63 -5.10 -0.71
CA THR A 333 10.59 -5.72 0.61
C THR A 333 9.19 -5.57 1.19
N MET A 334 8.63 -6.69 1.67
CA MET A 334 7.31 -6.74 2.29
C MET A 334 7.47 -7.33 3.70
N GLY A 335 7.45 -6.48 4.71
CA GLY A 335 7.64 -6.88 6.11
C GLY A 335 6.34 -7.03 6.90
N ALA A 336 6.44 -7.60 8.10
CA ALA A 336 5.32 -7.76 9.03
C ALA A 336 5.07 -6.48 9.85
N TRP A 337 4.95 -5.35 9.18
CA TRP A 337 4.71 -4.05 9.80
C TRP A 337 3.54 -3.31 9.14
N SER A 338 3.05 -2.32 9.86
CA SER A 338 2.00 -1.40 9.44
C SER A 338 2.60 -0.11 8.87
N HIS A 339 1.77 0.81 8.43
CA HIS A 339 2.19 2.10 7.87
C HIS A 339 3.09 2.91 8.80
N SER A 340 2.79 2.89 10.09
CA SER A 340 3.54 3.59 11.14
C SER A 340 3.69 2.67 12.35
N PRO A 341 4.66 1.74 12.37
CA PRO A 341 4.75 0.76 13.43
C PRO A 341 4.96 1.43 14.79
N ARG A 342 4.12 1.03 15.75
CA ARG A 342 4.11 1.57 17.12
C ARG A 342 4.81 0.67 18.13
N ASP A 343 4.86 -0.65 17.86
CA ASP A 343 5.65 -1.57 18.67
C ASP A 343 7.13 -1.21 18.52
N PRO A 344 7.84 -0.92 19.63
CA PRO A 344 9.24 -0.46 19.56
C PRO A 344 10.20 -1.48 18.94
N GLU A 345 9.91 -2.78 19.05
CA GLU A 345 10.76 -3.84 18.48
C GLU A 345 10.55 -3.90 16.96
N ILE A 346 9.29 -3.89 16.50
CA ILE A 346 8.95 -3.86 15.08
C ILE A 346 9.52 -2.59 14.42
N ALA A 347 9.29 -1.43 15.03
CA ALA A 347 9.81 -0.16 14.54
C ALA A 347 11.34 -0.14 14.46
N LYS A 348 12.03 -0.71 15.45
CA LYS A 348 13.48 -0.82 15.47
C LYS A 348 14.00 -1.74 14.35
N GLU A 349 13.34 -2.86 14.14
CA GLU A 349 13.67 -3.78 13.04
C GLU A 349 13.50 -3.09 11.69
N GLU A 350 12.32 -2.55 11.41
CA GLU A 350 12.02 -1.89 10.14
C GLU A 350 12.99 -0.74 9.86
N PHE A 351 13.12 0.23 10.78
CA PHE A 351 13.98 1.38 10.55
C PHE A 351 15.47 1.01 10.46
N GLY A 352 15.88 -0.03 11.20
CA GLY A 352 17.23 -0.59 11.07
C GLY A 352 17.48 -1.17 9.69
N LEU A 353 16.55 -1.94 9.16
CA LEU A 353 16.63 -2.50 7.82
C LEU A 353 16.58 -1.43 6.74
N VAL A 354 15.65 -0.45 6.84
CA VAL A 354 15.56 0.67 5.90
C VAL A 354 16.88 1.47 5.84
N ALA A 355 17.51 1.74 6.99
CA ALA A 355 18.77 2.46 7.04
C ALA A 355 19.91 1.71 6.33
N VAL A 356 19.97 0.39 6.48
CA VAL A 356 20.96 -0.46 5.83
C VAL A 356 20.68 -0.59 4.34
N GLU A 357 19.45 -0.93 3.97
CA GLU A 357 19.08 -1.20 2.59
C GLU A 357 19.09 0.06 1.72
N SER A 358 18.69 1.22 2.28
CA SER A 358 18.79 2.49 1.55
C SER A 358 20.26 2.88 1.29
N LEU A 359 21.18 2.65 2.25
CA LEU A 359 22.60 2.86 2.03
C LEU A 359 23.16 1.92 0.95
N ARG A 360 22.82 0.63 0.99
CA ARG A 360 23.21 -0.34 -0.05
C ARG A 360 22.69 0.07 -1.44
N TRP A 361 21.43 0.51 -1.51
CA TRP A 361 20.75 0.92 -2.74
C TRP A 361 21.40 2.16 -3.35
N PHE A 362 21.59 3.22 -2.55
CA PHE A 362 22.16 4.46 -3.05
C PHE A 362 23.66 4.36 -3.31
N ASP A 363 24.44 3.58 -2.54
CA ASP A 363 25.83 3.31 -2.87
C ASP A 363 25.98 2.65 -4.25
N TYR A 364 25.06 1.75 -4.62
CA TYR A 364 25.05 1.14 -5.95
C TYR A 364 24.67 2.15 -7.05
N TRP A 365 23.54 2.84 -6.89
CA TRP A 365 22.97 3.65 -7.97
C TRP A 365 23.52 5.08 -8.06
N LEU A 366 23.90 5.71 -6.95
CA LEU A 366 24.40 7.10 -6.94
C LEU A 366 25.93 7.18 -6.93
N LYS A 367 26.62 6.21 -6.30
CA LYS A 367 28.09 6.19 -6.25
C LYS A 367 28.72 5.15 -7.20
N GLY A 368 27.94 4.31 -7.86
CA GLY A 368 28.45 3.28 -8.77
C GLY A 368 29.23 2.18 -8.05
N ILE A 369 28.99 1.95 -6.76
CA ILE A 369 29.67 0.91 -5.99
C ILE A 369 28.99 -0.43 -6.27
N ASP A 370 29.68 -1.33 -6.99
CA ASP A 370 29.19 -2.70 -7.17
C ASP A 370 29.26 -3.47 -5.84
N ASN A 371 28.13 -3.50 -5.16
CA ASN A 371 27.95 -4.18 -3.88
C ASN A 371 27.09 -5.44 -3.95
N GLY A 372 26.73 -5.88 -5.16
CA GLY A 372 26.00 -7.12 -5.40
C GLY A 372 24.49 -7.05 -5.11
N ILE A 373 23.92 -5.92 -4.67
CA ILE A 373 22.48 -5.82 -4.32
C ILE A 373 21.56 -6.23 -5.48
N MET A 374 21.95 -5.99 -6.73
CA MET A 374 21.16 -6.36 -7.92
C MET A 374 21.31 -7.81 -8.35
N ASN A 375 22.17 -8.60 -7.68
CA ASN A 375 22.37 -10.03 -7.93
C ASN A 375 21.53 -10.91 -6.99
N GLU A 376 20.90 -10.32 -5.96
CA GLU A 376 19.99 -11.01 -5.05
C GLU A 376 18.60 -11.17 -5.68
N ASP A 377 17.82 -12.12 -5.15
CA ASP A 377 16.40 -12.22 -5.52
C ASP A 377 15.71 -10.87 -5.28
N PRO A 378 14.87 -10.41 -6.20
CA PRO A 378 14.35 -9.04 -6.13
C PRO A 378 13.24 -8.83 -5.09
N ILE A 379 12.65 -9.91 -4.56
CA ILE A 379 11.55 -9.88 -3.60
C ILE A 379 12.02 -10.47 -2.28
N PHE A 380 11.91 -9.69 -1.21
CA PHE A 380 12.06 -10.14 0.17
C PHE A 380 10.73 -9.98 0.88
N TYR A 381 10.27 -10.99 1.60
CA TYR A 381 9.00 -10.91 2.32
C TYR A 381 9.03 -11.72 3.61
N HIS A 382 8.30 -11.25 4.61
CA HIS A 382 8.03 -12.01 5.82
C HIS A 382 6.93 -13.04 5.55
N VAL A 383 7.15 -14.29 5.93
CA VAL A 383 6.10 -15.26 6.22
C VAL A 383 5.77 -15.14 7.70
N MET A 384 4.56 -14.73 8.00
CA MET A 384 4.12 -14.44 9.36
C MET A 384 3.59 -15.71 10.05
N ARG A 385 3.82 -15.78 11.36
CA ARG A 385 3.16 -16.73 12.26
C ARG A 385 2.64 -15.93 13.45
N GLY A 386 1.50 -15.27 13.25
CA GLY A 386 1.05 -14.20 14.12
C GLY A 386 1.88 -12.92 13.93
N LEU A 387 1.84 -11.99 14.88
CA LEU A 387 2.45 -10.66 14.71
C LEU A 387 3.98 -10.61 14.93
N LYS A 388 4.59 -11.59 15.60
CA LYS A 388 5.98 -11.50 16.08
C LYS A 388 6.90 -12.67 15.73
N ASP A 389 6.34 -13.77 15.26
CA ASP A 389 7.14 -14.95 14.87
C ASP A 389 7.18 -15.01 13.34
N ASN A 390 8.10 -14.23 12.74
CA ASN A 390 8.19 -14.01 11.31
C ASN A 390 9.52 -14.56 10.78
N THR A 391 9.49 -15.08 9.53
CA THR A 391 10.68 -15.55 8.85
C THR A 391 10.82 -14.86 7.50
N TRP A 392 12.03 -14.38 7.18
CA TRP A 392 12.34 -13.84 5.86
C TRP A 392 12.43 -14.93 4.82
N GLN A 393 11.74 -14.71 3.70
CA GLN A 393 11.83 -15.51 2.47
C GLN A 393 12.17 -14.62 1.29
N THR A 394 12.61 -15.24 0.20
CA THR A 394 12.89 -14.55 -1.08
C THR A 394 12.11 -15.17 -2.22
N ALA A 395 11.80 -14.36 -3.22
CA ALA A 395 11.19 -14.84 -4.45
C ALA A 395 11.74 -14.08 -5.67
N LYS A 396 11.69 -14.71 -6.84
CA LYS A 396 12.09 -14.11 -8.12
C LYS A 396 10.94 -13.39 -8.80
N GLU A 397 9.71 -13.80 -8.51
CA GLU A 397 8.49 -13.26 -9.10
C GLU A 397 7.33 -13.28 -8.10
N TRP A 398 6.32 -12.49 -8.37
CA TRP A 398 5.08 -12.46 -7.62
C TRP A 398 3.88 -12.45 -8.58
N PRO A 399 2.83 -13.25 -8.33
CA PRO A 399 2.67 -14.22 -7.24
C PRO A 399 3.78 -15.29 -7.26
N ILE A 400 4.11 -15.85 -6.08
CA ILE A 400 5.11 -16.92 -5.99
C ILE A 400 4.55 -18.19 -6.63
N THR A 401 5.43 -18.95 -7.30
CA THR A 401 5.03 -20.15 -8.06
C THR A 401 4.56 -21.30 -7.18
N GLU A 402 5.02 -21.33 -5.93
CA GLU A 402 4.66 -22.35 -4.94
C GLU A 402 3.27 -22.16 -4.34
N ALA A 403 2.66 -20.97 -4.49
CA ALA A 403 1.32 -20.69 -4.01
C ALA A 403 0.28 -21.09 -5.07
N VAL A 404 -0.51 -22.09 -4.78
CA VAL A 404 -1.53 -22.64 -5.67
C VAL A 404 -2.92 -22.16 -5.23
N PRO A 405 -3.76 -21.64 -6.14
CA PRO A 405 -5.13 -21.26 -5.81
C PRO A 405 -5.96 -22.47 -5.36
N ALA A 406 -6.40 -22.47 -4.11
CA ALA A 406 -7.26 -23.49 -3.52
C ALA A 406 -8.63 -22.90 -3.18
N LYS A 407 -9.72 -23.54 -3.63
CA LYS A 407 -11.09 -23.11 -3.35
C LYS A 407 -11.57 -23.67 -2.03
N TYR A 408 -12.05 -22.79 -1.16
CA TYR A 408 -12.72 -23.11 0.08
C TYR A 408 -14.17 -22.69 0.00
N TYR A 409 -15.07 -23.67 -0.06
CA TYR A 409 -16.50 -23.48 -0.24
C TYR A 409 -17.23 -23.36 1.09
N PHE A 410 -18.35 -22.66 1.06
CA PHE A 410 -19.22 -22.44 2.22
C PHE A 410 -20.29 -23.53 2.31
N HIS A 411 -20.43 -24.10 3.51
CA HIS A 411 -21.36 -25.18 3.81
C HIS A 411 -22.20 -24.87 5.04
N GLU A 412 -23.25 -25.66 5.24
CA GLU A 412 -24.11 -25.58 6.41
C GLU A 412 -23.35 -25.97 7.69
N GLY A 413 -23.63 -25.23 8.77
CA GLY A 413 -23.14 -25.51 10.09
C GLY A 413 -24.11 -26.30 10.95
N PRO A 414 -23.97 -26.28 12.27
CA PRO A 414 -22.96 -25.51 13.01
C PRO A 414 -21.60 -26.22 13.15
N THR A 415 -20.52 -25.44 13.22
CA THR A 415 -19.19 -25.94 13.59
C THR A 415 -18.98 -26.01 15.10
N GLY A 416 -19.76 -25.25 15.86
CA GLY A 416 -19.60 -25.03 17.29
C GLY A 416 -18.39 -24.17 17.66
N SER A 417 -17.83 -23.42 16.69
CA SER A 417 -16.63 -22.62 16.89
C SER A 417 -16.92 -21.16 17.26
N VAL A 418 -18.14 -20.67 16.99
CA VAL A 418 -18.55 -19.29 17.29
C VAL A 418 -20.08 -19.19 17.38
N GLY A 419 -20.59 -18.24 18.16
CA GLY A 419 -22.03 -17.95 18.26
C GLY A 419 -22.56 -17.00 17.18
N SER A 420 -22.10 -17.16 15.93
CA SER A 420 -22.49 -16.30 14.81
C SER A 420 -23.92 -16.59 14.27
N VAL A 421 -24.33 -15.80 13.28
CA VAL A 421 -25.66 -15.96 12.65
C VAL A 421 -25.87 -17.37 12.08
N ASN A 422 -24.85 -18.01 11.50
CA ASN A 422 -24.95 -19.30 10.84
C ASN A 422 -23.93 -20.37 11.30
N ASP A 423 -22.81 -19.96 11.88
CA ASP A 423 -21.69 -20.84 12.28
C ASP A 423 -21.36 -21.91 11.24
N GLY A 424 -21.25 -21.49 9.96
CA GLY A 424 -21.09 -22.37 8.80
C GLY A 424 -19.73 -23.06 8.72
N VAL A 425 -19.66 -24.12 7.90
CA VAL A 425 -18.42 -24.88 7.64
C VAL A 425 -17.71 -24.34 6.42
N LEU A 426 -16.37 -24.18 6.51
CA LEU A 426 -15.46 -23.90 5.40
C LEU A 426 -14.75 -25.19 4.97
N SER A 427 -14.84 -25.58 3.69
CA SER A 427 -14.30 -26.84 3.18
C SER A 427 -13.83 -26.73 1.74
N THR A 428 -12.84 -27.52 1.36
CA THR A 428 -12.38 -27.64 -0.04
C THR A 428 -13.36 -28.45 -0.92
N GLU A 429 -14.31 -29.16 -0.34
CA GLU A 429 -15.31 -29.92 -1.08
C GLU A 429 -16.41 -28.99 -1.61
N LYS A 430 -16.73 -29.07 -2.91
CA LYS A 430 -17.83 -28.29 -3.50
C LYS A 430 -19.19 -28.74 -2.96
N PRO A 431 -20.13 -27.83 -2.62
CA PRO A 431 -21.49 -28.19 -2.21
C PRO A 431 -22.25 -29.03 -3.25
N THR A 432 -22.97 -30.05 -2.81
CA THR A 432 -23.77 -30.93 -3.66
C THR A 432 -25.26 -30.64 -3.59
N ASN A 433 -25.72 -29.92 -2.57
CA ASN A 433 -27.11 -29.54 -2.40
C ASN A 433 -27.58 -28.53 -3.45
N SER A 434 -28.87 -28.46 -3.74
CA SER A 434 -29.47 -27.56 -4.74
C SER A 434 -30.09 -26.28 -4.15
N SER A 435 -30.15 -26.16 -2.81
CA SER A 435 -30.92 -25.09 -2.15
C SER A 435 -30.23 -24.49 -0.91
N GLY A 436 -28.90 -24.72 -0.75
CA GLY A 436 -28.15 -24.20 0.38
C GLY A 436 -28.08 -22.68 0.36
N LYS A 437 -28.46 -22.04 1.46
CA LYS A 437 -28.37 -20.59 1.66
C LYS A 437 -28.31 -20.27 3.15
N ASP A 438 -27.78 -19.09 3.47
CA ASP A 438 -27.84 -18.49 4.80
C ASP A 438 -28.45 -17.10 4.69
N GLU A 439 -29.21 -16.67 5.69
CA GLU A 439 -29.88 -15.38 5.74
C GLU A 439 -29.28 -14.53 6.88
N TYR A 440 -28.98 -13.28 6.57
CA TYR A 440 -28.36 -12.33 7.48
C TYR A 440 -29.10 -10.99 7.41
N THR A 441 -29.65 -10.54 8.53
CA THR A 441 -30.14 -9.16 8.65
C THR A 441 -28.96 -8.27 9.00
N VAL A 442 -28.72 -7.24 8.19
CA VAL A 442 -27.55 -6.36 8.34
C VAL A 442 -27.50 -5.74 9.73
N ASP A 443 -26.41 -5.97 10.44
CA ASP A 443 -26.07 -5.31 11.68
C ASP A 443 -25.07 -4.18 11.42
N TYR A 444 -25.53 -2.93 11.47
CA TYR A 444 -24.67 -1.74 11.27
C TYR A 444 -23.75 -1.44 12.46
N THR A 445 -23.73 -2.27 13.49
CA THR A 445 -22.81 -2.15 14.63
C THR A 445 -21.56 -3.00 14.50
N THR A 446 -21.44 -3.78 13.41
CA THR A 446 -20.20 -4.51 13.10
C THR A 446 -19.04 -3.54 12.93
N THR A 447 -17.85 -3.94 13.40
CA THR A 447 -16.64 -3.13 13.35
C THR A 447 -15.38 -3.95 13.61
N THR A 448 -14.30 -3.63 12.95
CA THR A 448 -12.95 -4.10 13.27
C THR A 448 -12.24 -3.22 14.30
N GLY A 449 -12.94 -2.22 14.85
CA GLY A 449 -12.41 -1.27 15.82
C GLY A 449 -11.77 -0.05 15.17
N THR A 450 -11.09 0.74 16.01
CA THR A 450 -10.45 2.01 15.58
C THR A 450 -8.93 1.94 15.51
N ALA A 451 -8.33 0.78 15.78
CA ALA A 451 -6.88 0.57 15.76
C ALA A 451 -6.47 -0.29 14.55
N THR A 452 -6.96 0.08 13.38
CA THR A 452 -6.83 -0.66 12.12
C THR A 452 -5.65 -0.17 11.28
N ARG A 453 -5.38 -0.86 10.15
CA ARG A 453 -4.39 -0.40 9.16
C ARG A 453 -4.69 1.01 8.64
N MET A 454 -5.96 1.39 8.52
CA MET A 454 -6.37 2.70 8.02
C MET A 454 -6.12 3.80 9.05
N ASP A 455 -6.45 3.59 10.33
CA ASP A 455 -6.13 4.54 11.41
C ASP A 455 -4.61 4.67 11.61
N ASN A 456 -3.88 3.56 11.50
CA ASN A 456 -2.42 3.57 11.60
C ASN A 456 -1.74 4.34 10.45
N ALA A 457 -2.33 4.42 9.26
CA ALA A 457 -1.81 5.22 8.16
C ALA A 457 -1.80 6.72 8.46
N VAL A 458 -2.62 7.19 9.38
CA VAL A 458 -2.62 8.57 9.90
C VAL A 458 -1.96 8.70 11.26
N GLY A 459 -1.20 7.69 11.66
CA GLY A 459 -0.43 7.68 12.90
C GLY A 459 -1.20 7.21 14.14
N GLY A 460 -2.35 6.56 13.97
CA GLY A 460 -3.08 5.86 15.03
C GLY A 460 -2.38 4.59 15.51
N GLU A 461 -3.01 3.86 16.42
CA GLU A 461 -2.53 2.56 16.88
C GLU A 461 -2.83 1.48 15.84
N PHE A 462 -2.03 0.41 15.85
CA PHE A 462 -2.30 -0.80 15.09
C PHE A 462 -2.47 -1.95 16.06
N ASN A 463 -3.71 -2.38 16.26
CA ASN A 463 -4.06 -3.48 17.17
C ASN A 463 -5.49 -3.93 16.90
N TYR A 464 -5.68 -4.83 15.94
CA TYR A 464 -7.00 -5.45 15.74
C TYR A 464 -7.44 -6.18 17.01
N PRO A 465 -8.71 -6.05 17.44
CA PRO A 465 -9.24 -6.76 18.61
C PRO A 465 -9.35 -8.26 18.34
N ASP A 466 -9.68 -9.03 19.37
CA ASP A 466 -10.29 -10.35 19.17
C ASP A 466 -11.56 -10.20 18.32
N MET A 467 -11.53 -10.78 17.11
CA MET A 467 -12.59 -10.62 16.11
C MET A 467 -13.88 -11.37 16.48
N THR A 468 -13.88 -12.24 17.49
CA THR A 468 -15.04 -13.05 17.89
C THR A 468 -16.30 -12.21 18.09
N THR A 469 -16.17 -11.00 18.70
CA THR A 469 -17.34 -10.11 18.88
C THR A 469 -17.91 -9.57 17.58
N ASN A 470 -17.08 -9.37 16.57
CA ASN A 470 -17.51 -9.00 15.22
C ASN A 470 -18.11 -10.20 14.50
N ASP A 471 -17.48 -11.37 14.63
CA ASP A 471 -17.90 -12.65 14.04
C ASP A 471 -19.32 -13.05 14.49
N GLU A 472 -19.66 -12.87 15.77
CA GLU A 472 -20.98 -13.16 16.32
C GLU A 472 -22.12 -12.40 15.63
N LYS A 473 -21.82 -11.27 14.98
CA LYS A 473 -22.79 -10.41 14.31
C LYS A 473 -22.87 -10.64 12.80
N GLY A 474 -21.99 -11.48 12.23
CA GLY A 474 -21.86 -11.74 10.80
C GLY A 474 -22.21 -13.16 10.40
N LEU A 475 -22.01 -13.45 9.12
CA LEU A 475 -21.95 -14.82 8.60
C LEU A 475 -20.50 -15.31 8.72
N THR A 476 -20.32 -16.49 9.32
CA THR A 476 -19.00 -17.10 9.48
C THR A 476 -18.93 -18.48 8.84
N TYR A 477 -17.77 -18.82 8.28
CA TYR A 477 -17.47 -20.15 7.75
C TYR A 477 -16.08 -20.55 8.23
N THR A 478 -16.03 -21.66 8.99
CA THR A 478 -14.83 -22.08 9.73
C THR A 478 -14.45 -23.51 9.36
N THR A 479 -13.16 -23.77 9.13
CA THR A 479 -12.66 -25.13 8.87
C THR A 479 -12.74 -26.00 10.14
N THR A 480 -12.66 -27.32 9.97
CA THR A 480 -12.24 -28.20 11.09
C THR A 480 -10.82 -27.82 11.53
N PRO A 481 -10.38 -28.19 12.76
CA PRO A 481 -9.00 -27.97 13.18
C PRO A 481 -8.02 -28.50 12.14
N LEU A 482 -7.04 -27.66 11.77
CA LEU A 482 -6.00 -28.01 10.80
C LEU A 482 -5.16 -29.16 11.30
N LYS A 483 -4.86 -30.13 10.43
CA LYS A 483 -4.04 -31.31 10.74
C LYS A 483 -2.54 -31.03 10.64
N GLU A 484 -2.19 -29.99 9.91
CA GLU A 484 -0.84 -29.50 9.64
C GLU A 484 -0.88 -27.99 9.47
N ASP A 485 0.28 -27.35 9.52
CA ASP A 485 0.39 -25.93 9.25
C ASP A 485 0.01 -25.65 7.79
N VAL A 486 -0.74 -24.56 7.56
CA VAL A 486 -1.15 -24.13 6.23
C VAL A 486 -0.63 -22.72 5.97
N GLU A 487 0.28 -22.58 5.02
CA GLU A 487 0.76 -21.27 4.58
C GLU A 487 -0.13 -20.73 3.46
N ILE A 488 -0.61 -19.49 3.64
CA ILE A 488 -1.34 -18.72 2.62
C ILE A 488 -0.48 -17.51 2.27
N THR A 489 0.03 -17.47 1.02
CA THR A 489 0.93 -16.41 0.53
C THR A 489 0.45 -15.90 -0.83
N GLY A 490 -0.11 -14.68 -0.87
CA GLY A 490 -0.65 -14.07 -2.08
C GLY A 490 -1.91 -13.27 -1.83
N HIS A 491 -2.76 -13.14 -2.85
CA HIS A 491 -4.02 -12.40 -2.82
C HIS A 491 -5.19 -13.37 -2.68
N PRO A 492 -5.87 -13.44 -1.51
CA PRO A 492 -7.14 -14.16 -1.38
C PRO A 492 -8.23 -13.48 -2.23
N VAL A 493 -9.13 -14.26 -2.81
CA VAL A 493 -10.25 -13.75 -3.62
C VAL A 493 -11.56 -14.32 -3.11
N ALA A 494 -12.52 -13.44 -2.81
CA ALA A 494 -13.87 -13.82 -2.42
C ALA A 494 -14.79 -13.92 -3.65
N HIS A 495 -15.60 -14.95 -3.71
CA HIS A 495 -16.66 -15.18 -4.68
C HIS A 495 -17.97 -15.42 -3.92
N LEU A 496 -18.81 -14.40 -3.80
CA LEU A 496 -20.03 -14.42 -3.01
C LEU A 496 -21.25 -14.34 -3.91
N TRP A 497 -22.07 -15.37 -3.94
CA TRP A 497 -23.39 -15.33 -4.55
C TRP A 497 -24.38 -14.80 -3.53
N ILE A 498 -24.86 -13.58 -3.74
CA ILE A 498 -25.74 -12.89 -2.78
C ILE A 498 -27.03 -12.40 -3.45
N SER A 499 -28.09 -12.31 -2.67
CA SER A 499 -29.22 -11.43 -2.97
C SER A 499 -29.54 -10.57 -1.76
N SER A 500 -30.20 -9.44 -1.98
CA SER A 500 -30.58 -8.49 -0.93
C SER A 500 -32.02 -8.06 -1.08
N THR A 501 -32.65 -7.65 0.01
CA THR A 501 -33.95 -6.95 -0.02
C THR A 501 -33.81 -5.46 -0.38
N ALA A 502 -32.58 -4.94 -0.40
CA ALA A 502 -32.25 -3.57 -0.82
C ALA A 502 -31.60 -3.54 -2.21
N ALA A 503 -31.59 -2.35 -2.82
CA ALA A 503 -31.03 -2.16 -4.15
C ALA A 503 -29.48 -2.02 -4.17
N ASP A 504 -28.85 -1.92 -3.00
CA ASP A 504 -27.39 -1.84 -2.84
C ASP A 504 -26.99 -2.21 -1.41
N GLY A 505 -25.67 -2.39 -1.16
CA GLY A 505 -25.09 -2.65 0.15
C GLY A 505 -23.59 -2.87 0.07
N ASP A 506 -22.92 -2.68 1.21
CA ASP A 506 -21.49 -2.95 1.35
C ASP A 506 -21.28 -4.36 1.91
N PHE A 507 -20.21 -5.00 1.48
CA PHE A 507 -19.78 -6.31 1.93
C PHE A 507 -18.33 -6.25 2.33
N PHE A 508 -18.04 -6.72 3.54
CA PHE A 508 -16.70 -6.85 4.09
C PHE A 508 -16.42 -8.34 4.31
N VAL A 509 -15.27 -8.79 3.88
CA VAL A 509 -14.80 -10.17 4.06
C VAL A 509 -13.49 -10.15 4.81
N TYR A 510 -13.45 -10.87 5.93
CA TYR A 510 -12.28 -11.01 6.76
C TYR A 510 -11.77 -12.45 6.67
N LEU A 511 -10.45 -12.60 6.51
CA LEU A 511 -9.73 -13.86 6.70
C LEU A 511 -9.12 -13.85 8.08
N GLU A 512 -9.35 -14.88 8.87
CA GLU A 512 -9.01 -14.96 10.28
C GLU A 512 -8.44 -16.31 10.64
N GLU A 513 -7.53 -16.33 11.62
CA GLU A 513 -7.03 -17.52 12.28
C GLU A 513 -7.71 -17.69 13.65
N VAL A 514 -8.43 -18.78 13.84
CA VAL A 514 -9.01 -19.10 15.14
C VAL A 514 -8.10 -20.07 15.86
N ASP A 515 -7.59 -19.67 17.02
CA ASP A 515 -6.67 -20.48 17.82
C ASP A 515 -7.36 -21.61 18.60
N THR A 516 -6.58 -22.40 19.34
CA THR A 516 -7.12 -23.52 20.12
C THR A 516 -7.94 -23.10 21.34
N GLU A 517 -7.87 -21.82 21.74
CA GLU A 517 -8.65 -21.23 22.83
C GLU A 517 -9.95 -20.61 22.31
N GLY A 518 -10.12 -20.52 20.97
CA GLY A 518 -11.28 -19.97 20.29
C GLY A 518 -11.19 -18.47 20.03
N VAL A 519 -10.03 -17.84 20.24
CA VAL A 519 -9.79 -16.44 19.92
C VAL A 519 -9.63 -16.29 18.41
N SER A 520 -10.31 -15.32 17.81
CA SER A 520 -10.26 -15.02 16.38
C SER A 520 -9.26 -13.91 16.11
N HIS A 521 -8.17 -14.24 15.42
CA HIS A 521 -7.11 -13.32 15.05
C HIS A 521 -7.27 -12.85 13.62
N TYR A 522 -7.28 -11.53 13.44
CA TYR A 522 -7.31 -10.89 12.12
C TYR A 522 -6.05 -11.24 11.29
N VAL A 523 -6.24 -11.60 10.03
CA VAL A 523 -5.16 -11.83 9.06
C VAL A 523 -5.21 -10.82 7.93
N THR A 524 -6.33 -10.73 7.20
CA THR A 524 -6.51 -9.75 6.12
C THR A 524 -7.99 -9.56 5.80
N GLU A 525 -8.28 -8.53 4.99
CA GLU A 525 -9.63 -8.13 4.64
C GLU A 525 -9.77 -7.64 3.21
N GLY A 526 -11.00 -7.61 2.72
CA GLY A 526 -11.40 -6.95 1.49
C GLY A 526 -12.82 -6.43 1.58
N ALA A 527 -13.16 -5.43 0.77
CA ALA A 527 -14.48 -4.81 0.78
C ALA A 527 -15.01 -4.55 -0.63
N MET A 528 -16.33 -4.61 -0.78
CA MET A 528 -17.02 -4.30 -2.03
C MET A 528 -18.40 -3.73 -1.80
N ARG A 529 -18.76 -2.70 -2.54
CA ARG A 529 -20.15 -2.24 -2.72
C ARG A 529 -20.80 -3.02 -3.86
N ALA A 530 -21.95 -3.64 -3.61
CA ALA A 530 -22.58 -4.55 -4.55
C ALA A 530 -22.90 -3.90 -5.92
N SER A 531 -23.22 -2.61 -5.94
CA SER A 531 -23.47 -1.88 -7.20
C SER A 531 -22.23 -1.71 -8.07
N HIS A 532 -21.01 -1.88 -7.52
CA HIS A 532 -19.73 -1.77 -8.23
C HIS A 532 -19.19 -3.12 -8.75
N ARG A 533 -20.01 -4.19 -8.74
CA ARG A 533 -19.62 -5.57 -9.08
C ARG A 533 -19.24 -5.83 -10.55
N ALA A 534 -19.44 -4.87 -11.45
CA ALA A 534 -19.08 -5.06 -12.86
C ALA A 534 -17.60 -5.34 -13.04
N LEU A 535 -17.27 -6.49 -13.62
CA LEU A 535 -15.89 -6.87 -13.94
C LEU A 535 -15.46 -6.26 -15.27
N HIS A 536 -14.21 -5.80 -15.34
CA HIS A 536 -13.60 -5.21 -16.53
C HIS A 536 -12.17 -5.71 -16.70
N GLU A 537 -11.64 -5.57 -17.91
CA GLU A 537 -10.20 -5.75 -18.14
C GLU A 537 -9.45 -4.59 -17.47
N PRO A 538 -8.44 -4.89 -16.64
CA PRO A 538 -7.65 -3.87 -15.98
C PRO A 538 -6.75 -3.10 -16.99
N PRO A 539 -6.50 -1.81 -16.78
CA PRO A 539 -5.58 -1.03 -17.62
C PRO A 539 -4.10 -1.32 -17.32
N TYR A 540 -3.82 -2.16 -16.33
CA TYR A 540 -2.50 -2.57 -15.87
C TYR A 540 -2.52 -4.04 -15.44
N ASP A 541 -1.35 -4.67 -15.21
CA ASP A 541 -1.28 -6.03 -14.67
C ASP A 541 -1.83 -6.07 -13.24
N ASN A 542 -3.05 -6.56 -13.08
CA ASN A 542 -3.75 -6.69 -11.80
C ASN A 542 -3.52 -8.05 -11.13
N LEU A 543 -2.44 -8.75 -11.46
CA LEU A 543 -2.07 -10.04 -10.86
C LEU A 543 -3.12 -11.14 -11.08
N GLY A 544 -4.01 -10.99 -12.07
CA GLY A 544 -5.13 -11.89 -12.33
C GLY A 544 -6.32 -11.74 -11.36
N ASN A 545 -6.29 -10.77 -10.46
CA ASN A 545 -7.38 -10.51 -9.54
C ASN A 545 -8.60 -9.89 -10.25
N PRO A 546 -9.81 -9.99 -9.69
CA PRO A 546 -10.97 -9.25 -10.17
C PRO A 546 -10.69 -7.74 -10.23
N TYR A 547 -11.08 -7.10 -11.33
CA TYR A 547 -10.92 -5.67 -11.51
C TYR A 547 -12.25 -4.99 -11.75
N HIS A 548 -12.54 -3.98 -10.93
CA HIS A 548 -13.73 -3.16 -11.01
C HIS A 548 -13.33 -1.74 -11.43
N ARG A 549 -13.70 -1.37 -12.65
CA ARG A 549 -13.39 -0.03 -13.18
C ARG A 549 -14.07 1.06 -12.35
N SER A 550 -15.28 0.77 -11.84
CA SER A 550 -16.04 1.67 -10.96
C SER A 550 -16.32 3.04 -11.54
N TYR A 551 -16.58 3.13 -12.85
CA TYR A 551 -17.10 4.34 -13.48
C TYR A 551 -18.59 4.50 -13.20
N GLU A 552 -19.13 5.71 -13.30
CA GLU A 552 -20.56 5.97 -13.08
C GLU A 552 -21.45 5.06 -13.93
N VAL A 553 -21.06 4.85 -15.20
CA VAL A 553 -21.81 3.99 -16.15
C VAL A 553 -21.76 2.50 -15.81
N ASP A 554 -20.84 2.07 -14.95
CA ASP A 554 -20.67 0.65 -14.56
C ASP A 554 -21.54 0.27 -13.35
N VAL A 555 -22.15 1.25 -12.70
CA VAL A 555 -22.92 1.02 -11.48
C VAL A 555 -24.21 0.25 -11.79
N MET A 556 -24.35 -0.90 -11.17
CA MET A 556 -25.49 -1.79 -11.35
C MET A 556 -26.17 -2.09 -10.02
N GLY A 557 -27.30 -1.44 -9.73
CA GLY A 557 -28.10 -1.75 -8.56
C GLY A 557 -28.49 -3.23 -8.49
N LEU A 558 -28.80 -3.71 -7.30
CA LEU A 558 -29.37 -5.03 -7.09
C LEU A 558 -30.88 -5.02 -7.41
N THR A 559 -31.36 -6.08 -8.03
CA THR A 559 -32.80 -6.38 -8.05
C THR A 559 -33.13 -7.17 -6.77
N PRO A 560 -34.03 -6.67 -5.89
CA PRO A 560 -34.33 -7.35 -4.65
C PRO A 560 -34.73 -8.83 -4.86
N GLY A 561 -34.02 -9.73 -4.15
CA GLY A 561 -34.22 -11.17 -4.19
C GLY A 561 -33.55 -11.90 -5.37
N GLU A 562 -32.99 -11.23 -6.36
CA GLU A 562 -32.23 -11.87 -7.45
C GLU A 562 -30.77 -12.11 -7.06
N PRO A 563 -30.25 -13.35 -7.15
CA PRO A 563 -28.87 -13.64 -6.84
C PRO A 563 -27.90 -13.04 -7.88
N VAL A 564 -26.82 -12.41 -7.39
CA VAL A 564 -25.69 -11.94 -8.19
C VAL A 564 -24.38 -12.41 -7.57
N GLU A 565 -23.33 -12.51 -8.38
CA GLU A 565 -21.98 -12.78 -7.88
C GLU A 565 -21.25 -11.48 -7.58
N LEU A 566 -20.58 -11.44 -6.41
CA LEU A 566 -19.57 -10.45 -6.05
C LEU A 566 -18.22 -11.18 -6.05
N ALA A 567 -17.28 -10.72 -6.85
CA ALA A 567 -15.94 -11.29 -6.92
C ALA A 567 -14.91 -10.17 -6.69
N PHE A 568 -14.13 -10.25 -5.61
CA PHE A 568 -13.14 -9.22 -5.27
C PHE A 568 -11.99 -9.79 -4.45
N ASP A 569 -10.83 -9.16 -4.57
CA ASP A 569 -9.62 -9.52 -3.83
C ASP A 569 -9.63 -8.92 -2.41
N LEU A 570 -9.01 -9.65 -1.49
CA LEU A 570 -8.60 -9.15 -0.19
C LEU A 570 -7.16 -8.60 -0.32
N HIS A 571 -6.73 -7.79 0.65
CA HIS A 571 -5.33 -7.40 0.71
C HIS A 571 -4.43 -8.63 0.73
N PRO A 572 -3.28 -8.61 0.02
CA PRO A 572 -2.35 -9.73 0.02
C PRO A 572 -1.78 -9.96 1.42
N THR A 573 -1.46 -11.21 1.68
CA THR A 573 -0.87 -11.64 2.95
C THR A 573 0.14 -12.76 2.73
N SER A 574 0.97 -13.03 3.72
CA SER A 574 1.77 -14.25 3.85
C SER A 574 1.73 -14.69 5.30
N ASN A 575 0.87 -15.67 5.60
CA ASN A 575 0.61 -16.14 6.97
C ASN A 575 0.53 -17.65 7.04
N ILE A 576 1.13 -18.22 8.10
CA ILE A 576 1.00 -19.63 8.43
C ILE A 576 -0.11 -19.78 9.47
N PHE A 577 -1.13 -20.52 9.10
CA PHE A 577 -2.18 -20.98 10.02
C PHE A 577 -1.69 -22.25 10.72
N ASN A 578 -1.67 -22.22 12.05
CA ASN A 578 -1.02 -23.26 12.84
C ASN A 578 -1.84 -24.57 12.91
N THR A 579 -1.15 -25.69 13.04
CA THR A 579 -1.75 -27.00 13.36
C THR A 579 -2.67 -26.89 14.57
N GLY A 580 -3.87 -27.41 14.49
CA GLY A 580 -4.90 -27.35 15.53
C GLY A 580 -5.73 -26.07 15.52
N HIS A 581 -5.28 -25.00 14.89
CA HIS A 581 -6.06 -23.79 14.63
C HIS A 581 -7.06 -24.00 13.50
N ARG A 582 -7.84 -22.99 13.18
CA ARG A 582 -8.84 -23.02 12.10
C ARG A 582 -8.71 -21.80 11.23
N ILE A 583 -9.02 -21.95 9.94
CA ILE A 583 -9.22 -20.83 9.01
C ILE A 583 -10.68 -20.44 9.11
N ARG A 584 -10.96 -19.15 9.28
CA ARG A 584 -12.31 -18.58 9.28
C ARG A 584 -12.43 -17.50 8.23
N ILE A 585 -13.60 -17.46 7.57
CA ILE A 585 -14.06 -16.36 6.75
C ILE A 585 -15.28 -15.76 7.43
N THR A 586 -15.20 -14.48 7.76
CA THR A 586 -16.31 -13.69 8.30
C THR A 586 -16.80 -12.70 7.26
N ILE A 587 -18.12 -12.58 7.11
CA ILE A 587 -18.79 -11.66 6.18
C ILE A 587 -19.72 -10.76 6.97
N THR A 588 -19.51 -9.46 6.88
CA THR A 588 -20.40 -8.42 7.43
C THR A 588 -20.81 -7.43 6.34
N CYS A 589 -21.76 -6.54 6.66
CA CYS A 589 -22.25 -5.52 5.73
C CYS A 589 -22.02 -4.08 6.23
N ALA A 590 -21.23 -3.92 7.27
CA ALA A 590 -20.74 -2.63 7.77
C ALA A 590 -19.40 -2.81 8.48
N ASP A 591 -18.62 -1.74 8.53
CA ASP A 591 -17.50 -1.53 9.44
C ASP A 591 -17.56 -0.07 9.91
N LYS A 592 -18.39 0.17 10.93
CA LYS A 592 -18.91 1.50 11.30
C LYS A 592 -17.84 2.50 11.73
N ASP A 593 -16.68 2.02 12.19
CA ASP A 593 -15.60 2.87 12.68
C ASP A 593 -14.58 3.21 11.58
N ASN A 594 -14.66 2.52 10.41
CA ASN A 594 -13.71 2.68 9.30
C ASN A 594 -14.35 3.14 7.98
N ALA A 595 -15.58 2.68 7.68
CA ALA A 595 -16.22 2.92 6.40
C ALA A 595 -17.61 3.56 6.53
N LEU A 596 -17.92 4.47 5.60
CA LEU A 596 -19.23 5.10 5.51
C LEU A 596 -20.20 4.19 4.74
N THR A 597 -20.85 3.26 5.46
CA THR A 597 -21.93 2.43 4.92
C THR A 597 -23.27 3.14 5.09
N PRO A 598 -24.08 3.33 4.02
CA PRO A 598 -25.42 3.91 4.12
C PRO A 598 -26.36 3.01 4.94
N GLU A 599 -26.86 3.51 6.07
CA GLU A 599 -27.81 2.77 6.90
C GLU A 599 -29.22 2.86 6.33
N LEU A 600 -29.89 1.72 6.18
CA LEU A 600 -31.29 1.61 5.76
C LEU A 600 -32.17 1.23 6.95
N SER A 601 -33.41 1.71 6.93
CA SER A 601 -34.41 1.35 7.94
C SER A 601 -35.73 0.91 7.27
N PRO A 602 -36.17 -0.34 7.48
CA PRO A 602 -35.50 -1.39 8.26
C PRO A 602 -34.19 -1.87 7.61
N PRO A 603 -33.25 -2.45 8.40
CA PRO A 603 -32.06 -3.06 7.85
C PRO A 603 -32.41 -4.14 6.82
N PRO A 604 -31.68 -4.22 5.69
CA PRO A 604 -31.94 -5.23 4.67
C PRO A 604 -31.57 -6.64 5.16
N THR A 605 -32.22 -7.62 4.55
CA THR A 605 -31.81 -9.03 4.67
C THR A 605 -30.99 -9.41 3.46
N ILE A 606 -29.80 -9.94 3.72
CA ILE A 606 -28.89 -10.53 2.74
C ILE A 606 -29.10 -12.04 2.75
N THR A 607 -29.21 -12.65 1.57
CA THR A 607 -29.14 -14.10 1.41
C THR A 607 -27.82 -14.44 0.75
N LEU A 608 -26.98 -15.22 1.42
CA LEU A 608 -25.78 -15.82 0.83
C LEU A 608 -26.12 -17.21 0.32
N VAL A 609 -25.86 -17.46 -0.96
CA VAL A 609 -26.16 -18.72 -1.63
C VAL A 609 -24.94 -19.64 -1.58
N ARG A 610 -25.12 -20.90 -1.14
CA ARG A 610 -24.06 -21.92 -1.00
C ARG A 610 -24.54 -23.27 -1.56
N ASN A 611 -25.13 -23.24 -2.74
CA ASN A 611 -25.62 -24.43 -3.39
C ASN A 611 -24.66 -24.92 -4.50
N ARG A 612 -24.97 -26.05 -5.12
CA ARG A 612 -24.13 -26.66 -6.16
C ARG A 612 -23.86 -25.74 -7.37
N GLU A 613 -24.83 -24.90 -7.74
CA GLU A 613 -24.80 -24.09 -8.96
C GLU A 613 -24.19 -22.72 -8.69
N GLN A 614 -24.52 -22.16 -7.54
CA GLN A 614 -24.06 -20.85 -7.04
C GLN A 614 -23.33 -21.08 -5.72
N ALA A 615 -22.12 -21.65 -5.83
CA ALA A 615 -21.33 -22.06 -4.68
C ALA A 615 -20.43 -20.89 -4.24
N SER A 616 -20.87 -20.11 -3.27
CA SER A 616 -20.00 -19.10 -2.63
C SER A 616 -18.77 -19.76 -2.05
N HIS A 617 -17.62 -19.12 -2.25
CA HIS A 617 -16.32 -19.64 -1.81
C HIS A 617 -15.28 -18.52 -1.73
N VAL A 618 -14.15 -18.83 -1.12
CA VAL A 618 -12.93 -18.02 -1.24
C VAL A 618 -11.86 -18.83 -1.94
N VAL A 619 -11.02 -18.17 -2.73
CA VAL A 619 -9.82 -18.74 -3.32
C VAL A 619 -8.64 -18.28 -2.46
N LEU A 620 -7.95 -19.22 -1.84
CA LEU A 620 -6.78 -18.95 -1.00
C LEU A 620 -5.52 -19.42 -1.74
N PRO A 621 -4.46 -18.59 -1.84
CA PRO A 621 -3.18 -18.98 -2.44
C PRO A 621 -2.37 -19.80 -1.43
N VAL A 622 -2.56 -21.14 -1.43
CA VAL A 622 -1.95 -22.07 -0.47
C VAL A 622 -0.60 -22.53 -0.98
N VAL A 623 0.44 -22.39 -0.16
CA VAL A 623 1.80 -22.85 -0.50
C VAL A 623 1.91 -24.35 -0.29
N GLY A 624 2.49 -25.04 -1.32
CA GLY A 624 2.69 -26.49 -1.29
C GLY A 624 1.45 -27.35 -1.52
N ALA A 625 0.28 -26.75 -1.82
CA ALA A 625 -0.88 -27.52 -2.25
C ALA A 625 -0.63 -28.16 -3.61
N GLU A 626 -1.18 -29.37 -3.82
CA GLU A 626 -1.20 -29.96 -5.17
C GLU A 626 -2.14 -29.11 -6.05
N ALA A 627 -1.63 -28.64 -7.19
CA ALA A 627 -2.45 -27.92 -8.16
C ALA A 627 -3.64 -28.82 -8.56
N GLU A 628 -4.88 -28.39 -8.30
CA GLU A 628 -6.01 -28.98 -9.00
C GLU A 628 -5.71 -28.86 -10.49
N VAL A 629 -5.50 -30.01 -11.16
CA VAL A 629 -5.46 -30.06 -12.61
C VAL A 629 -6.86 -29.65 -13.05
N VAL A 630 -7.06 -28.35 -13.25
CA VAL A 630 -8.23 -27.88 -13.99
C VAL A 630 -8.03 -28.45 -15.37
N ASP A 631 -8.72 -29.58 -15.64
CA ASP A 631 -8.87 -30.12 -16.98
C ASP A 631 -9.55 -29.01 -17.82
N GLN A 632 -8.72 -28.08 -18.31
CA GLN A 632 -9.11 -27.19 -19.38
C GLN A 632 -9.20 -28.09 -20.61
N GLY A 633 -10.29 -28.85 -20.66
CA GLY A 633 -10.66 -29.61 -21.83
C GLY A 633 -10.49 -28.66 -23.00
N LEU A 634 -9.61 -29.05 -23.93
CA LEU A 634 -9.31 -28.26 -25.14
C LEU A 634 -10.63 -27.68 -25.65
N PRO A 635 -10.73 -26.35 -25.83
CA PRO A 635 -11.98 -25.74 -26.26
C PRO A 635 -12.56 -26.52 -27.44
N LEU A 636 -13.83 -26.88 -27.39
CA LEU A 636 -14.51 -27.66 -28.44
C LEU A 636 -14.19 -27.14 -29.84
N LEU A 637 -13.97 -25.80 -29.97
CA LEU A 637 -13.50 -25.17 -31.20
C LEU A 637 -12.08 -25.58 -31.60
N LEU A 638 -11.17 -25.77 -30.64
CA LEU A 638 -9.81 -26.22 -30.93
C LEU A 638 -9.76 -27.69 -31.30
N ILE A 639 -10.59 -28.56 -30.66
CA ILE A 639 -10.77 -29.96 -31.02
C ILE A 639 -11.36 -30.04 -32.41
N ALA A 640 -12.39 -29.24 -32.73
CA ALA A 640 -12.99 -29.19 -34.08
C ALA A 640 -11.99 -28.67 -35.11
N PHE A 641 -11.13 -27.73 -34.78
CA PHE A 641 -10.11 -27.18 -35.67
C PHE A 641 -8.99 -28.22 -35.95
N ILE A 642 -8.56 -28.94 -34.92
CA ILE A 642 -7.56 -30.04 -35.08
C ILE A 642 -8.19 -31.18 -35.92
N ALA A 643 -9.45 -31.54 -35.66
CA ALA A 643 -10.13 -32.56 -36.46
C ALA A 643 -10.27 -32.13 -37.92
N LEU A 644 -10.59 -30.87 -38.20
CA LEU A 644 -10.64 -30.32 -39.56
C LEU A 644 -9.29 -30.35 -40.26
N ILE A 645 -8.19 -30.02 -39.59
CA ILE A 645 -6.83 -30.10 -40.12
C ILE A 645 -6.48 -31.55 -40.47
N VAL A 646 -6.78 -32.51 -39.61
CA VAL A 646 -6.55 -33.93 -39.86
C VAL A 646 -7.34 -34.41 -41.09
N VAL A 647 -8.60 -34.03 -41.23
CA VAL A 647 -9.41 -34.36 -42.42
C VAL A 647 -8.81 -33.77 -43.70
N ILE A 648 -8.41 -32.50 -43.66
CA ILE A 648 -7.75 -31.84 -44.81
C ILE A 648 -6.44 -32.59 -45.22
N LEU A 649 -5.61 -32.95 -44.21
CA LEU A 649 -4.37 -33.67 -44.46
C LEU A 649 -4.63 -35.05 -45.08
N VAL A 650 -5.66 -35.79 -44.62
CA VAL A 650 -6.06 -37.10 -45.20
C VAL A 650 -6.54 -36.94 -46.64
N ILE A 651 -7.34 -35.88 -46.93
CA ILE A 651 -7.79 -35.61 -48.29
C ILE A 651 -6.60 -35.27 -49.21
N VAL A 652 -5.69 -34.37 -48.77
CA VAL A 652 -4.51 -34.00 -49.56
C VAL A 652 -3.60 -35.22 -49.82
N PHE A 653 -3.41 -36.05 -48.79
CA PHE A 653 -2.61 -37.26 -48.90
C PHE A 653 -3.27 -38.26 -49.88
N SER A 654 -4.60 -38.45 -49.80
CA SER A 654 -5.35 -39.30 -50.70
C SER A 654 -5.30 -38.84 -52.15
N MET A 655 -5.39 -37.50 -52.37
CA MET A 655 -5.25 -36.90 -53.69
C MET A 655 -3.84 -37.06 -54.27
N ALA A 656 -2.81 -36.91 -53.42
CA ALA A 656 -1.42 -37.12 -53.80
C ALA A 656 -1.14 -38.59 -54.19
N MET A 657 -1.71 -39.54 -53.47
CA MET A 657 -1.62 -40.97 -53.79
C MET A 657 -2.33 -41.33 -55.10
N ARG A 658 -3.54 -40.76 -55.34
CA ARG A 658 -4.26 -40.96 -56.63
C ARG A 658 -3.47 -40.39 -57.81
N LYS A 659 -2.81 -39.24 -57.68
CA LYS A 659 -1.91 -38.70 -58.72
C LYS A 659 -0.68 -39.57 -58.98
N ARG A 660 -0.17 -40.31 -58.00
CA ARG A 660 0.93 -41.26 -58.19
C ARG A 660 0.51 -42.54 -58.90
N VAL A 661 -0.72 -43.03 -58.69
CA VAL A 661 -1.28 -44.23 -59.32
C VAL A 661 -1.67 -43.99 -60.79
N SER A 662 -2.04 -42.72 -61.13
CA SER A 662 -2.41 -42.38 -62.52
C SER A 662 -1.21 -42.05 -63.42
N LYS A 663 0.03 -42.09 -62.89
CA LYS A 663 1.29 -41.87 -63.65
C LYS A 663 2.13 -43.13 -63.78
N LYS A 664 1.63 -44.29 -63.38
CA LYS A 664 2.10 -45.63 -63.77
C LYS A 664 1.07 -46.27 -64.75
#